data_e86f1cf52fbb16ca987a7fdd8601cd77
#
_entry.id   e86f1cf52fbb16ca987a7fdd8601cd77
#
_cell.length_a   1.000
_cell.length_b   1.000
_cell.length_c   1.000
_cell.angle_alpha   90.00
_cell.angle_beta   90.00
_cell.angle_gamma   90.00
#
_symmetry.space_group_name_H-M   'P 1'
#
loop_
_entity.id
_entity.type
_entity.pdbx_description
1 polymer ?
#
loop_
_entity_poly.entity_id
_entity_poly.type
_entity_poly.pdbx_seq_one_letter_code
_entity_poly.pdbx_strand_id
1 'polypeptide(L)'
;MKKFYLIAVPIVLFAGCGGNGEMTVTEKDGYNIVAQKKGPELGYSPNSGIKLLKARGCIFKDLNRNGRLDIYEDWRKSPEERAKDLSSQLSIDEIAGLMLYSNHQSVPGSDLTQEQERFLREDNLRAVLITSVKDAETAARWNNNMQAFVEGLGHGIPGNTSSDPRNGSNSDMEFNAGAGGKISMWPSSLGMAATFDPQIVYEFGTIASQEYRALGIATALSPQVDIATEPRWWRFSGTFGEDSRLSADMARAYCDGFQTSPQKYALYGAWGTQSVNAMVKHWFGYGAQEGGRDSHFAHGKFAVYPGNNLMEHKIPFTEGAFKLNGGTSSASAVMPIYSILWNQDPEGGNVGGSYSDFVINRQLRQEAGFDGVVCTDWHITYDNTTMDYRGGGKPWGVEDLSVAERHYRVLSCGVDQFGGNNDKGPVIEAYGMWVKDHGEESARARFEESAYRLLINVFRVGLFENPYLDPIESSRIVGNPDFMAHGYDAQLKSVVMLKNHNKTLPIKGHRKVYLPKRHFPATAGIWGGMSREYWDWQIKPETVAPFYDVTDNPAEADFAIVAIKEPSLSMGYSLDDVIAGGNGYIPVSLQYEDYTAVYARDESIAGGDPLESFFNRSYKGKTVKTANRDDMVLVQETRRKMGGKPVIVVLEVGKPVVLSEIEPYADAILVSFEVQNQAIMELISGKHEPSALMPMQLPKDMRTVEEQFEDVAHDMECYTDADGNTYDFAFGMDWSGVIHDERVSKYTR
;
A
#
# COMPACT_ATOMS: atom_id res chain seq x y z
N MET A 1 -25.19 -5.11 46.83
CA MET A 1 -25.44 -6.45 46.28
C MET A 1 -25.97 -6.26 44.87
N LYS A 2 -25.10 -6.33 43.87
CA LYS A 2 -25.47 -6.36 42.45
C LYS A 2 -25.39 -7.80 41.97
N LYS A 3 -26.51 -8.35 41.52
CA LYS A 3 -26.62 -9.71 41.00
C LYS A 3 -25.99 -9.75 39.62
N PHE A 4 -24.93 -10.52 39.45
CA PHE A 4 -24.41 -10.95 38.15
C PHE A 4 -25.37 -12.01 37.59
N TYR A 5 -25.97 -11.74 36.45
CA TYR A 5 -26.64 -12.75 35.64
C TYR A 5 -25.60 -13.44 34.76
N LEU A 6 -25.23 -14.67 35.07
CA LEU A 6 -24.56 -15.56 34.15
C LEU A 6 -25.58 -15.96 33.07
N ILE A 7 -25.39 -15.50 31.86
CA ILE A 7 -26.10 -16.03 30.70
C ILE A 7 -25.38 -17.35 30.33
N ALA A 8 -25.97 -18.46 30.72
CA ALA A 8 -25.57 -19.77 30.26
C ALA A 8 -26.03 -19.92 28.80
N VAL A 9 -25.08 -19.96 27.88
CA VAL A 9 -25.33 -20.37 26.49
C VAL A 9 -25.61 -21.88 26.51
N PRO A 10 -26.72 -22.36 25.99
CA PRO A 10 -27.01 -23.78 25.95
C PRO A 10 -26.11 -24.46 24.91
N ILE A 11 -25.17 -25.29 25.37
CA ILE A 11 -24.49 -26.27 24.51
C ILE A 11 -25.49 -27.36 24.18
N VAL A 12 -26.07 -27.32 22.98
CA VAL A 12 -26.91 -28.40 22.47
C VAL A 12 -25.98 -29.47 21.87
N LEU A 13 -25.65 -30.46 22.67
CA LEU A 13 -24.98 -31.68 22.20
C LEU A 13 -26.03 -32.54 21.47
N PHE A 14 -26.01 -32.56 20.15
CA PHE A 14 -26.66 -33.61 19.39
C PHE A 14 -25.84 -34.90 19.51
N ALA A 15 -26.19 -35.74 20.47
CA ALA A 15 -25.70 -37.12 20.53
C ALA A 15 -26.38 -37.95 19.42
N GLY A 16 -25.76 -37.98 18.25
CA GLY A 16 -26.06 -38.99 17.23
C GLY A 16 -25.55 -40.34 17.71
N CYS A 17 -26.41 -41.30 17.95
CA CYS A 17 -26.09 -42.68 18.34
C CYS A 17 -25.19 -43.34 17.28
N GLY A 18 -23.99 -43.76 17.69
CA GLY A 18 -23.19 -44.77 17.00
C GLY A 18 -21.75 -44.43 16.70
N GLY A 19 -20.82 -44.74 17.58
CA GLY A 19 -19.43 -45.07 17.26
C GLY A 19 -18.39 -43.93 17.22
N ASN A 20 -17.56 -43.87 18.21
CA ASN A 20 -16.24 -43.21 18.34
C ASN A 20 -16.13 -41.76 17.84
N GLY A 21 -15.98 -40.80 18.76
CA GLY A 21 -15.87 -39.37 18.57
C GLY A 21 -14.83 -38.91 17.51
N GLU A 22 -15.26 -38.89 16.25
CA GLU A 22 -14.42 -38.51 15.12
C GLU A 22 -14.58 -37.03 14.73
N MET A 23 -15.68 -36.37 15.13
CA MET A 23 -15.92 -34.96 14.85
C MET A 23 -16.81 -34.30 15.90
N THR A 24 -16.67 -32.98 16.05
CA THR A 24 -17.56 -32.10 16.82
C THR A 24 -18.03 -30.96 15.93
N VAL A 25 -19.34 -30.69 15.93
CA VAL A 25 -19.92 -29.52 15.27
C VAL A 25 -20.29 -28.51 16.35
N THR A 26 -19.76 -27.30 16.22
CA THR A 26 -20.09 -26.17 17.10
C THR A 26 -20.85 -25.12 16.32
N GLU A 27 -22.08 -24.84 16.75
CA GLU A 27 -22.88 -23.78 16.18
C GLU A 27 -22.38 -22.40 16.64
N LYS A 28 -22.26 -21.48 15.71
CA LYS A 28 -21.92 -20.08 15.90
C LYS A 28 -23.04 -19.20 15.33
N ASP A 29 -22.91 -17.89 15.47
CA ASP A 29 -23.85 -16.93 14.93
C ASP A 29 -23.76 -16.88 13.39
N GLY A 30 -24.67 -17.59 12.71
CA GLY A 30 -24.75 -17.65 11.24
C GLY A 30 -23.90 -18.71 10.54
N TYR A 31 -23.03 -19.44 11.26
CA TYR A 31 -22.19 -20.49 10.69
C TYR A 31 -21.90 -21.61 11.68
N ASN A 32 -21.38 -22.73 11.19
CA ASN A 32 -20.96 -23.87 11.99
C ASN A 32 -19.48 -24.14 11.82
N ILE A 33 -18.80 -24.57 12.90
CA ILE A 33 -17.42 -25.07 12.87
C ILE A 33 -17.42 -26.58 13.11
N VAL A 34 -16.76 -27.30 12.23
CA VAL A 34 -16.51 -28.74 12.33
C VAL A 34 -15.06 -28.96 12.73
N ALA A 35 -14.84 -29.35 13.98
CA ALA A 35 -13.56 -29.85 14.45
C ALA A 35 -13.48 -31.35 14.20
N GLN A 36 -12.38 -31.82 13.60
CA GLN A 36 -12.16 -33.22 13.28
C GLN A 36 -10.79 -33.69 13.81
N LYS A 37 -10.68 -35.00 14.08
CA LYS A 37 -9.45 -35.59 14.64
C LYS A 37 -8.23 -35.49 13.69
N LYS A 38 -8.48 -35.52 12.40
CA LYS A 38 -7.47 -35.42 11.33
C LYS A 38 -7.93 -34.40 10.31
N GLY A 39 -7.10 -33.39 10.04
CA GLY A 39 -7.35 -32.34 9.06
C GLY A 39 -7.71 -30.98 9.66
N PRO A 40 -8.00 -29.99 8.82
CA PRO A 40 -8.33 -28.64 9.25
C PRO A 40 -9.72 -28.57 9.90
N GLU A 41 -9.96 -27.50 10.62
CA GLU A 41 -11.30 -27.09 10.98
C GLU A 41 -12.05 -26.63 9.73
N LEU A 42 -13.33 -27.04 9.59
CA LEU A 42 -14.17 -26.65 8.47
C LEU A 42 -15.27 -25.71 8.95
N GLY A 43 -15.37 -24.55 8.30
CA GLY A 43 -16.48 -23.61 8.51
C GLY A 43 -17.50 -23.68 7.37
N TYR A 44 -18.80 -23.65 7.70
CA TYR A 44 -19.87 -23.58 6.71
C TYR A 44 -21.12 -22.90 7.25
N SER A 45 -21.88 -22.25 6.37
CA SER A 45 -23.20 -21.72 6.72
C SER A 45 -24.28 -22.80 6.60
N PRO A 46 -25.13 -23.01 7.61
CA PRO A 46 -26.26 -23.94 7.50
C PRO A 46 -27.25 -23.51 6.41
N ASN A 47 -27.25 -22.24 6.01
CA ASN A 47 -28.15 -21.67 5.01
C ASN A 47 -27.61 -21.78 3.57
N SER A 48 -26.33 -22.16 3.37
CA SER A 48 -25.71 -22.29 2.05
C SER A 48 -26.19 -23.48 1.24
N GLY A 49 -26.82 -24.46 1.90
CA GLY A 49 -27.30 -25.69 1.28
C GLY A 49 -26.22 -26.75 1.04
N ILE A 50 -24.96 -26.48 1.42
CA ILE A 50 -23.89 -27.47 1.33
C ILE A 50 -24.11 -28.61 2.33
N LYS A 51 -23.50 -29.77 2.07
CA LYS A 51 -23.53 -30.94 2.95
C LYS A 51 -22.10 -31.32 3.35
N LEU A 52 -21.98 -32.04 4.46
CA LEU A 52 -20.73 -32.63 4.89
C LEU A 52 -20.63 -34.07 4.33
N LEU A 53 -19.52 -34.36 3.66
CA LEU A 53 -19.17 -35.69 3.15
C LEU A 53 -18.19 -36.35 4.08
N LYS A 54 -18.38 -37.67 4.30
CA LYS A 54 -17.44 -38.49 5.07
C LYS A 54 -16.71 -39.46 4.13
N ALA A 55 -15.39 -39.32 4.05
CA ALA A 55 -14.58 -40.23 3.26
C ALA A 55 -13.25 -40.56 3.98
N ARG A 56 -12.94 -41.85 4.08
CA ARG A 56 -11.67 -42.37 4.69
C ARG A 56 -11.42 -41.82 6.11
N GLY A 57 -12.47 -41.64 6.90
CA GLY A 57 -12.38 -41.14 8.28
C GLY A 57 -12.16 -39.63 8.42
N CYS A 58 -12.29 -38.87 7.33
CA CYS A 58 -12.21 -37.42 7.29
C CYS A 58 -13.55 -36.82 6.82
N ILE A 59 -13.77 -35.55 7.16
CA ILE A 59 -14.93 -34.76 6.78
C ILE A 59 -14.53 -33.72 5.73
N PHE A 60 -15.41 -33.49 4.77
CA PHE A 60 -15.25 -32.56 3.65
C PHE A 60 -16.54 -31.78 3.44
N LYS A 61 -16.46 -30.64 2.75
CA LYS A 61 -17.63 -29.86 2.31
C LYS A 61 -18.01 -30.25 0.88
N ASP A 62 -19.28 -30.57 0.63
CA ASP A 62 -19.86 -30.76 -0.71
C ASP A 62 -20.29 -29.39 -1.24
N LEU A 63 -19.34 -28.66 -1.79
CA LEU A 63 -19.50 -27.24 -2.13
C LEU A 63 -20.38 -27.03 -3.37
N ASN A 64 -20.28 -27.93 -4.36
CA ASN A 64 -21.11 -27.91 -5.56
C ASN A 64 -22.41 -28.71 -5.41
N ARG A 65 -22.64 -29.34 -4.24
CA ARG A 65 -23.87 -30.07 -3.88
C ARG A 65 -24.19 -31.28 -4.77
N ASN A 66 -23.16 -31.89 -5.38
CA ASN A 66 -23.32 -33.05 -6.27
C ASN A 66 -23.35 -34.40 -5.52
N GLY A 67 -23.09 -34.39 -4.19
CA GLY A 67 -23.07 -35.59 -3.34
C GLY A 67 -21.83 -36.47 -3.48
N ARG A 68 -20.75 -35.96 -4.11
CA ARG A 68 -19.47 -36.65 -4.33
C ARG A 68 -18.36 -35.77 -3.81
N LEU A 69 -17.24 -36.39 -3.44
CA LEU A 69 -16.03 -35.67 -3.09
C LEU A 69 -15.21 -35.39 -4.35
N ASP A 70 -15.24 -34.17 -4.84
CA ASP A 70 -14.40 -33.73 -5.95
C ASP A 70 -12.97 -33.41 -5.48
N ILE A 71 -12.01 -33.31 -6.41
CA ILE A 71 -10.61 -33.07 -6.06
C ILE A 71 -10.46 -31.69 -5.40
N TYR A 72 -11.17 -30.68 -5.88
CA TYR A 72 -11.08 -29.34 -5.30
C TYR A 72 -11.63 -29.23 -3.87
N GLU A 73 -12.54 -30.13 -3.47
CA GLU A 73 -13.11 -30.21 -2.12
C GLU A 73 -12.23 -31.00 -1.15
N ASP A 74 -11.31 -31.81 -1.68
CA ASP A 74 -10.42 -32.65 -0.89
C ASP A 74 -9.22 -31.86 -0.37
N TRP A 75 -9.32 -31.34 0.83
CA TRP A 75 -8.28 -30.54 1.50
C TRP A 75 -6.93 -31.30 1.73
N ARG A 76 -6.87 -32.60 1.46
CA ARG A 76 -5.63 -33.41 1.49
C ARG A 76 -4.82 -33.24 0.21
N LYS A 77 -5.39 -32.67 -0.83
CA LYS A 77 -4.78 -32.37 -2.11
C LYS A 77 -4.05 -31.04 -2.07
N SER A 78 -3.04 -30.88 -2.90
CA SER A 78 -2.33 -29.59 -2.97
C SER A 78 -3.21 -28.48 -3.53
N PRO A 79 -2.93 -27.19 -3.20
CA PRO A 79 -3.61 -26.06 -3.82
C PRO A 79 -3.62 -26.12 -5.35
N GLU A 80 -2.53 -26.58 -5.97
CA GLU A 80 -2.36 -26.70 -7.42
C GLU A 80 -3.27 -27.79 -8.01
N GLU A 81 -3.36 -28.98 -7.38
CA GLU A 81 -4.27 -30.04 -7.81
C GLU A 81 -5.73 -29.58 -7.71
N ARG A 82 -6.09 -28.90 -6.62
CA ARG A 82 -7.44 -28.40 -6.35
C ARG A 82 -7.83 -27.27 -7.32
N ALA A 83 -6.93 -26.31 -7.55
CA ALA A 83 -7.15 -25.20 -8.47
C ALA A 83 -7.31 -25.69 -9.92
N LYS A 84 -6.49 -26.67 -10.33
CA LYS A 84 -6.59 -27.26 -11.66
C LYS A 84 -7.90 -28.00 -11.87
N ASP A 85 -8.38 -28.74 -10.88
CA ASP A 85 -9.66 -29.44 -10.94
C ASP A 85 -10.83 -28.44 -11.02
N LEU A 86 -10.86 -27.46 -10.13
CA LEU A 86 -11.94 -26.47 -10.09
C LEU A 86 -11.95 -25.61 -11.36
N SER A 87 -10.81 -25.07 -11.82
CA SER A 87 -10.76 -24.24 -13.03
C SER A 87 -11.33 -24.93 -14.25
N SER A 88 -11.14 -26.26 -14.39
CA SER A 88 -11.68 -27.06 -15.49
C SER A 88 -13.21 -27.27 -15.41
N GLN A 89 -13.80 -27.14 -14.22
CA GLN A 89 -15.24 -27.31 -14.01
C GLN A 89 -16.04 -26.02 -14.19
N LEU A 90 -15.38 -24.85 -14.05
CA LEU A 90 -16.05 -23.55 -14.13
C LEU A 90 -16.51 -23.23 -15.57
N SER A 91 -17.66 -22.59 -15.68
CA SER A 91 -18.08 -21.95 -16.92
C SER A 91 -17.22 -20.72 -17.22
N ILE A 92 -17.21 -20.29 -18.49
CA ILE A 92 -16.51 -19.02 -18.87
C ILE A 92 -17.07 -17.82 -18.09
N ASP A 93 -18.36 -17.83 -17.83
CA ASP A 93 -19.06 -16.80 -17.03
C ASP A 93 -18.54 -16.72 -15.59
N GLU A 94 -18.32 -17.88 -14.95
CA GLU A 94 -17.72 -17.95 -13.60
C GLU A 94 -16.24 -17.54 -13.61
N ILE A 95 -15.47 -17.96 -14.63
CA ILE A 95 -14.06 -17.58 -14.76
C ILE A 95 -13.93 -16.06 -14.98
N ALA A 96 -14.74 -15.48 -15.86
CA ALA A 96 -14.76 -14.04 -16.09
C ALA A 96 -15.04 -13.27 -14.79
N GLY A 97 -15.92 -13.77 -13.93
CA GLY A 97 -16.18 -13.20 -12.62
C GLY A 97 -14.99 -13.28 -11.66
N LEU A 98 -14.24 -14.40 -11.65
CA LEU A 98 -13.00 -14.51 -10.88
C LEU A 98 -11.91 -13.53 -11.37
N MET A 99 -11.91 -13.20 -12.65
CA MET A 99 -10.97 -12.25 -13.25
C MET A 99 -11.29 -10.78 -12.91
N LEU A 100 -12.43 -10.49 -12.26
CA LEU A 100 -12.77 -9.17 -11.76
C LEU A 100 -12.18 -8.92 -10.37
N TYR A 101 -11.81 -7.68 -10.13
CA TYR A 101 -11.51 -7.15 -8.80
C TYR A 101 -12.38 -5.93 -8.55
N SER A 102 -13.10 -5.87 -7.43
CA SER A 102 -14.11 -4.84 -7.21
C SER A 102 -13.55 -3.42 -7.20
N ASN A 103 -14.40 -2.46 -7.52
CA ASN A 103 -14.20 -1.08 -7.11
C ASN A 103 -14.10 -0.99 -5.57
N HIS A 104 -13.63 0.15 -5.08
CA HIS A 104 -13.49 0.45 -3.67
C HIS A 104 -14.81 0.27 -2.92
N GLN A 105 -14.81 -0.59 -1.88
CA GLN A 105 -15.97 -0.90 -1.07
C GLN A 105 -15.80 -0.40 0.37
N SER A 106 -16.90 0.05 0.98
CA SER A 106 -16.95 0.36 2.41
C SER A 106 -17.80 -0.67 3.17
N VAL A 107 -17.48 -0.86 4.44
CA VAL A 107 -18.19 -1.76 5.36
C VAL A 107 -18.72 -0.95 6.56
N PRO A 108 -19.81 -0.18 6.36
CA PRO A 108 -20.40 0.63 7.43
C PRO A 108 -21.21 -0.20 8.43
N GLY A 109 -21.65 -1.40 8.05
CA GLY A 109 -22.46 -2.33 8.84
C GLY A 109 -22.15 -3.79 8.50
N SER A 110 -22.86 -4.70 9.14
CA SER A 110 -22.65 -6.15 8.97
C SER A 110 -23.28 -6.73 7.71
N ASP A 111 -24.27 -6.06 7.13
CA ASP A 111 -25.01 -6.57 5.99
C ASP A 111 -24.34 -6.18 4.67
N LEU A 112 -24.52 -7.03 3.65
CA LEU A 112 -24.12 -6.70 2.28
C LEU A 112 -25.01 -5.59 1.72
N THR A 113 -24.43 -4.69 0.93
CA THR A 113 -25.21 -3.74 0.13
C THR A 113 -25.86 -4.44 -1.07
N GLN A 114 -26.91 -3.85 -1.65
CA GLN A 114 -27.52 -4.38 -2.88
C GLN A 114 -26.52 -4.47 -4.04
N GLU A 115 -25.59 -3.53 -4.14
CA GLU A 115 -24.53 -3.56 -5.15
C GLU A 115 -23.60 -4.74 -4.91
N GLN A 116 -23.18 -4.99 -3.65
CA GLN A 116 -22.33 -6.13 -3.28
C GLN A 116 -23.02 -7.45 -3.59
N GLU A 117 -24.30 -7.62 -3.20
CA GLU A 117 -25.06 -8.83 -3.56
C GLU A 117 -25.16 -9.01 -5.07
N ARG A 118 -25.36 -7.93 -5.85
CA ARG A 118 -25.47 -7.99 -7.29
C ARG A 118 -24.18 -8.49 -7.93
N PHE A 119 -23.04 -7.84 -7.67
CA PHE A 119 -21.80 -8.26 -8.35
C PHE A 119 -21.32 -9.65 -7.89
N LEU A 120 -21.58 -10.04 -6.62
CA LEU A 120 -21.25 -11.38 -6.14
C LEU A 120 -22.08 -12.46 -6.83
N ARG A 121 -23.38 -12.19 -7.10
CA ARG A 121 -24.32 -13.15 -7.69
C ARG A 121 -24.33 -13.10 -9.21
N GLU A 122 -24.45 -11.89 -9.80
CA GLU A 122 -24.68 -11.75 -11.23
C GLU A 122 -23.36 -11.73 -12.01
N ASP A 123 -22.33 -11.08 -11.47
CA ASP A 123 -21.01 -10.99 -12.09
C ASP A 123 -20.05 -12.07 -11.63
N ASN A 124 -20.41 -12.94 -10.69
CA ASN A 124 -19.56 -13.98 -10.09
C ASN A 124 -18.25 -13.47 -9.49
N LEU A 125 -18.18 -12.17 -9.15
CA LEU A 125 -17.00 -11.54 -8.58
C LEU A 125 -16.67 -12.15 -7.20
N ARG A 126 -15.39 -12.41 -6.92
CA ARG A 126 -14.91 -12.98 -5.65
C ARG A 126 -13.80 -12.19 -5.00
N ALA A 127 -13.10 -11.32 -5.72
CA ALA A 127 -12.07 -10.45 -5.16
C ALA A 127 -12.67 -9.07 -4.81
N VAL A 128 -12.75 -8.74 -3.50
CA VAL A 128 -13.43 -7.54 -3.00
C VAL A 128 -12.45 -6.64 -2.26
N LEU A 129 -12.24 -5.41 -2.78
CA LEU A 129 -11.40 -4.39 -2.14
C LEU A 129 -12.18 -3.62 -1.08
N ILE A 130 -11.78 -3.73 0.18
CA ILE A 130 -12.35 -2.99 1.31
C ILE A 130 -11.47 -1.79 1.64
N THR A 131 -12.03 -0.58 1.55
CA THR A 131 -11.33 0.67 1.84
C THR A 131 -11.62 1.21 3.23
N SER A 132 -12.81 0.95 3.76
CA SER A 132 -13.17 1.38 5.11
C SER A 132 -14.03 0.36 5.83
N VAL A 133 -13.82 0.23 7.15
CA VAL A 133 -14.63 -0.57 8.06
C VAL A 133 -14.93 0.22 9.32
N LYS A 134 -16.08 -0.02 9.92
CA LYS A 134 -16.48 0.67 11.15
C LYS A 134 -15.62 0.25 12.36
N ASP A 135 -15.49 -1.07 12.54
CA ASP A 135 -14.71 -1.71 13.60
C ASP A 135 -14.48 -3.19 13.26
N ALA A 136 -13.63 -3.85 14.03
CA ALA A 136 -13.26 -5.25 13.79
C ALA A 136 -14.44 -6.23 13.92
N GLU A 137 -15.35 -6.00 14.85
CA GLU A 137 -16.54 -6.83 15.01
C GLU A 137 -17.47 -6.70 13.80
N THR A 138 -17.71 -5.50 13.33
CA THR A 138 -18.49 -5.22 12.12
C THR A 138 -17.86 -5.85 10.89
N ALA A 139 -16.53 -5.74 10.73
CA ALA A 139 -15.82 -6.37 9.62
C ALA A 139 -15.97 -7.89 9.61
N ALA A 140 -15.79 -8.54 10.77
CA ALA A 140 -15.93 -9.99 10.89
C ALA A 140 -17.37 -10.47 10.59
N ARG A 141 -18.38 -9.75 11.06
CA ARG A 141 -19.79 -10.07 10.76
C ARG A 141 -20.11 -9.90 9.29
N TRP A 142 -19.65 -8.79 8.69
CA TRP A 142 -19.81 -8.56 7.25
C TRP A 142 -19.12 -9.65 6.42
N ASN A 143 -17.87 -10.01 6.79
CA ASN A 143 -17.17 -11.12 6.16
C ASN A 143 -18.00 -12.42 6.24
N ASN A 144 -18.50 -12.77 7.42
CA ASN A 144 -19.29 -13.98 7.60
C ASN A 144 -20.55 -13.98 6.74
N ASN A 145 -21.25 -12.85 6.63
CA ASN A 145 -22.43 -12.72 5.79
C ASN A 145 -22.09 -12.85 4.31
N MET A 146 -20.98 -12.24 3.85
CA MET A 146 -20.49 -12.38 2.48
C MET A 146 -20.12 -13.83 2.18
N GLN A 147 -19.36 -14.48 3.06
CA GLN A 147 -18.94 -15.87 2.88
C GLN A 147 -20.12 -16.83 2.84
N ALA A 148 -21.11 -16.64 3.74
CA ALA A 148 -22.35 -17.44 3.72
C ALA A 148 -23.14 -17.24 2.42
N PHE A 149 -23.17 -16.02 1.91
CA PHE A 149 -23.83 -15.68 0.65
C PHE A 149 -23.17 -16.39 -0.55
N VAL A 150 -21.84 -16.25 -0.72
CA VAL A 150 -21.14 -16.84 -1.86
C VAL A 150 -21.01 -18.36 -1.76
N GLU A 151 -20.92 -18.93 -0.55
CA GLU A 151 -20.93 -20.39 -0.34
C GLU A 151 -22.21 -21.05 -0.88
N GLY A 152 -23.33 -20.32 -0.91
CA GLY A 152 -24.59 -20.74 -1.52
C GLY A 152 -24.62 -20.68 -3.05
N LEU A 153 -23.60 -20.13 -3.71
CA LEU A 153 -23.56 -19.88 -5.16
C LEU A 153 -22.62 -20.86 -5.89
N GLY A 154 -23.04 -21.34 -7.07
CA GLY A 154 -22.22 -22.13 -7.99
C GLY A 154 -21.42 -23.24 -7.29
N HIS A 155 -20.09 -23.16 -7.41
CA HIS A 155 -19.12 -24.09 -6.82
C HIS A 155 -18.71 -23.72 -5.38
N GLY A 156 -19.39 -22.78 -4.72
CA GLY A 156 -19.10 -22.38 -3.35
C GLY A 156 -17.74 -21.70 -3.17
N ILE A 157 -17.24 -21.00 -4.19
CA ILE A 157 -15.95 -20.32 -4.15
C ILE A 157 -15.99 -19.17 -3.13
N PRO A 158 -15.12 -19.17 -2.12
CA PRO A 158 -15.09 -18.12 -1.10
C PRO A 158 -14.75 -16.74 -1.66
N GLY A 159 -15.26 -15.69 -1.03
CA GLY A 159 -14.79 -14.33 -1.29
C GLY A 159 -13.37 -14.11 -0.76
N ASN A 160 -12.52 -13.49 -1.57
CA ASN A 160 -11.16 -13.08 -1.22
C ASN A 160 -11.14 -11.57 -1.05
N THR A 161 -11.22 -11.11 0.20
CA THR A 161 -11.18 -9.68 0.48
C THR A 161 -9.74 -9.16 0.53
N SER A 162 -9.59 -7.92 0.15
CA SER A 162 -8.30 -7.24 0.13
C SER A 162 -8.37 -5.85 0.73
N SER A 163 -7.21 -5.29 0.97
CA SER A 163 -7.03 -3.90 1.38
C SER A 163 -5.68 -3.37 0.93
N ASP A 164 -5.62 -2.06 0.67
CA ASP A 164 -4.38 -1.30 0.73
C ASP A 164 -3.84 -1.24 2.16
N PRO A 165 -2.56 -0.81 2.39
CA PRO A 165 -1.99 -0.71 3.72
C PRO A 165 -2.86 0.08 4.71
N ARG A 166 -3.04 -0.44 5.94
CA ARG A 166 -3.96 0.12 6.95
C ARG A 166 -3.30 0.55 8.25
N ASN A 167 -2.10 0.08 8.51
CA ASN A 167 -1.47 0.17 9.83
C ASN A 167 -0.70 1.48 10.07
N GLY A 168 -1.06 2.57 9.40
CA GLY A 168 -0.42 3.87 9.61
C GLY A 168 -0.80 4.53 10.95
N SER A 169 0.03 5.42 11.44
CA SER A 169 -0.22 6.20 12.66
C SER A 169 -1.17 7.38 12.45
N ASN A 170 -1.41 7.75 11.19
CA ASN A 170 -2.31 8.84 10.80
C ASN A 170 -3.62 8.24 10.27
N SER A 171 -4.74 8.54 10.94
CA SER A 171 -6.07 8.07 10.57
C SER A 171 -6.63 8.72 9.29
N ASP A 172 -6.00 9.79 8.81
CA ASP A 172 -6.45 10.56 7.64
C ASP A 172 -5.77 10.14 6.33
N MET A 173 -4.94 9.08 6.37
CA MET A 173 -4.32 8.53 5.17
C MET A 173 -5.35 7.89 4.24
N GLU A 174 -5.06 7.90 2.95
CA GLU A 174 -5.81 7.15 1.95
C GLU A 174 -5.92 5.67 2.39
N PHE A 175 -7.15 5.17 2.44
CA PHE A 175 -7.47 3.79 2.85
C PHE A 175 -7.15 3.41 4.31
N ASN A 176 -6.82 4.35 5.17
CA ASN A 176 -6.46 4.09 6.56
C ASN A 176 -7.68 4.10 7.51
N ALA A 177 -8.80 3.56 7.12
CA ALA A 177 -9.91 3.32 8.04
C ALA A 177 -9.82 1.94 8.71
N GLY A 178 -8.61 1.52 9.06
CA GLY A 178 -8.35 0.23 9.67
C GLY A 178 -9.12 0.05 10.97
N ALA A 179 -10.20 -0.72 10.96
CA ALA A 179 -11.02 -1.03 12.13
C ALA A 179 -11.39 0.21 12.97
N GLY A 180 -11.71 1.34 12.31
CA GLY A 180 -12.02 2.60 12.99
C GLY A 180 -10.84 3.24 13.72
N GLY A 181 -9.60 3.04 13.25
CA GLY A 181 -8.37 3.55 13.86
C GLY A 181 -7.86 2.75 15.06
N LYS A 182 -8.35 1.53 15.25
CA LYS A 182 -7.95 0.65 16.35
C LYS A 182 -6.97 -0.46 15.96
N ILE A 183 -6.52 -0.50 14.73
CA ILE A 183 -5.47 -1.42 14.27
C ILE A 183 -4.10 -0.97 14.80
N SER A 184 -3.10 -1.86 14.85
CA SER A 184 -1.76 -1.48 15.28
C SER A 184 -1.18 -0.37 14.38
N MET A 185 -0.51 0.61 14.99
CA MET A 185 -0.01 1.81 14.31
C MET A 185 1.49 1.75 14.13
N TRP A 186 1.92 1.84 12.88
CA TRP A 186 3.32 1.77 12.45
C TRP A 186 3.72 3.04 11.70
N PRO A 187 5.02 3.32 11.54
CA PRO A 187 5.45 4.40 10.64
C PRO A 187 5.07 4.06 9.19
N SER A 188 5.09 5.05 8.30
CA SER A 188 4.92 4.81 6.86
C SER A 188 5.97 3.82 6.32
N SER A 189 5.78 3.31 5.09
CA SER A 189 6.78 2.44 4.45
C SER A 189 8.16 3.11 4.39
N LEU A 190 8.19 4.41 4.09
CA LEU A 190 9.42 5.21 4.09
C LEU A 190 10.04 5.31 5.50
N GLY A 191 9.21 5.43 6.54
CA GLY A 191 9.66 5.39 7.93
C GLY A 191 10.17 4.02 8.35
N MET A 192 9.56 2.94 7.90
CA MET A 192 10.10 1.59 8.08
C MET A 192 11.47 1.44 7.39
N ALA A 193 11.63 1.98 6.18
CA ALA A 193 12.91 2.00 5.48
C ALA A 193 13.98 2.81 6.24
N ALA A 194 13.60 3.93 6.89
CA ALA A 194 14.50 4.75 7.71
C ALA A 194 15.10 3.99 8.91
N THR A 195 14.54 2.87 9.32
CA THR A 195 15.17 2.00 10.33
C THR A 195 16.40 1.27 9.78
N PHE A 196 16.50 1.08 8.48
CA PHE A 196 17.50 0.23 7.81
C PHE A 196 17.56 -1.20 8.38
N ASP A 197 16.46 -1.66 8.95
CA ASP A 197 16.33 -2.96 9.59
C ASP A 197 15.16 -3.77 9.00
N PRO A 198 15.42 -4.70 8.05
CA PRO A 198 14.38 -5.55 7.47
C PRO A 198 13.63 -6.41 8.50
N GLN A 199 14.22 -6.66 9.70
CA GLN A 199 13.55 -7.44 10.74
C GLN A 199 12.31 -6.70 11.27
N ILE A 200 12.33 -5.38 11.37
CA ILE A 200 11.17 -4.56 11.78
C ILE A 200 10.04 -4.71 10.75
N VAL A 201 10.39 -4.73 9.46
CA VAL A 201 9.41 -4.92 8.37
C VAL A 201 8.81 -6.34 8.39
N TYR A 202 9.62 -7.35 8.71
CA TYR A 202 9.15 -8.72 8.89
C TYR A 202 8.17 -8.84 10.09
N GLU A 203 8.48 -8.20 11.21
CA GLU A 203 7.59 -8.14 12.38
C GLU A 203 6.28 -7.44 12.05
N PHE A 204 6.37 -6.30 11.36
CA PHE A 204 5.20 -5.60 10.83
C PHE A 204 4.32 -6.55 10.01
N GLY A 205 4.87 -7.21 8.99
CA GLY A 205 4.13 -8.14 8.14
C GLY A 205 3.48 -9.28 8.93
N THR A 206 4.19 -9.83 9.91
CA THR A 206 3.70 -10.90 10.78
C THR A 206 2.54 -10.46 11.68
N ILE A 207 2.57 -9.24 12.19
CA ILE A 207 1.50 -8.67 13.02
C ILE A 207 0.32 -8.25 12.13
N ALA A 208 0.59 -7.49 11.08
CA ALA A 208 -0.44 -7.00 10.16
C ALA A 208 -1.22 -8.13 9.50
N SER A 209 -0.58 -9.26 9.16
CA SER A 209 -1.28 -10.43 8.60
C SER A 209 -2.31 -11.00 9.56
N GLN A 210 -2.00 -11.06 10.86
CA GLN A 210 -2.94 -11.54 11.88
C GLN A 210 -4.14 -10.59 12.03
N GLU A 211 -3.90 -9.28 12.04
CA GLU A 211 -4.95 -8.27 12.10
C GLU A 211 -5.81 -8.28 10.83
N TYR A 212 -5.19 -8.41 9.65
CA TYR A 212 -5.90 -8.51 8.37
C TYR A 212 -6.80 -9.74 8.35
N ARG A 213 -6.28 -10.91 8.74
CA ARG A 213 -7.09 -12.13 8.82
C ARG A 213 -8.26 -11.98 9.80
N ALA A 214 -8.06 -11.31 10.93
CA ALA A 214 -9.12 -11.01 11.90
C ALA A 214 -10.18 -10.03 11.36
N LEU A 215 -9.85 -9.23 10.35
CA LEU A 215 -10.78 -8.35 9.61
C LEU A 215 -11.43 -9.05 8.39
N GLY A 216 -11.09 -10.30 8.11
CA GLY A 216 -11.54 -11.05 6.94
C GLY A 216 -10.70 -10.79 5.68
N ILE A 217 -9.63 -10.02 5.77
CA ILE A 217 -8.76 -9.68 4.64
C ILE A 217 -7.73 -10.79 4.41
N ALA A 218 -7.68 -11.32 3.19
CA ALA A 218 -6.79 -12.41 2.81
C ALA A 218 -5.79 -12.04 1.69
N THR A 219 -5.88 -10.81 1.17
CA THR A 219 -4.93 -10.25 0.20
C THR A 219 -4.58 -8.82 0.57
N ALA A 220 -3.28 -8.51 0.64
CA ALA A 220 -2.76 -7.17 0.79
C ALA A 220 -2.34 -6.63 -0.58
N LEU A 221 -2.85 -5.45 -0.99
CA LEU A 221 -2.43 -4.73 -2.20
C LEU A 221 -1.11 -3.99 -1.92
N SER A 222 -0.12 -4.73 -1.45
CA SER A 222 1.18 -4.25 -0.97
C SER A 222 2.20 -5.39 -0.92
N PRO A 223 3.51 -5.08 -0.75
CA PRO A 223 4.12 -3.76 -0.60
C PRO A 223 4.23 -2.98 -1.91
N GLN A 224 4.36 -1.64 -1.80
CA GLN A 224 4.83 -0.79 -2.88
C GLN A 224 6.36 -0.76 -2.83
N VAL A 225 7.03 -1.33 -3.84
CA VAL A 225 8.48 -1.52 -3.87
C VAL A 225 9.17 -0.75 -5.00
N ASP A 226 8.45 0.18 -5.62
CA ASP A 226 9.04 1.10 -6.57
C ASP A 226 10.24 1.80 -5.94
N ILE A 227 11.40 1.88 -6.62
CA ILE A 227 12.45 2.78 -6.17
C ILE A 227 12.09 4.20 -6.59
N ALA A 228 12.00 5.11 -5.62
CA ALA A 228 11.53 6.47 -5.84
C ALA A 228 12.71 7.37 -6.26
N THR A 229 13.13 7.27 -7.52
CA THR A 229 14.28 7.99 -8.07
C THR A 229 13.95 9.42 -8.45
N GLU A 230 12.68 9.73 -8.79
CA GLU A 230 12.22 11.10 -9.02
C GLU A 230 11.75 11.74 -7.68
N PRO A 231 12.50 12.68 -7.10
CA PRO A 231 12.23 13.20 -5.75
C PRO A 231 10.94 14.01 -5.62
N ARG A 232 10.39 14.50 -6.72
CA ARG A 232 9.12 15.28 -6.75
C ARG A 232 7.88 14.40 -6.81
N TRP A 233 8.04 13.08 -7.03
CA TRP A 233 6.91 12.16 -7.15
C TRP A 233 6.14 12.05 -5.84
N TRP A 234 4.84 12.37 -5.86
CA TRP A 234 4.03 12.45 -4.64
C TRP A 234 3.82 11.10 -3.92
N ARG A 235 3.97 9.96 -4.63
CA ARG A 235 3.86 8.61 -4.03
C ARG A 235 5.16 8.11 -3.40
N PHE A 236 6.16 8.94 -3.28
CA PHE A 236 7.44 8.61 -2.64
C PHE A 236 7.22 8.00 -1.24
N SER A 237 6.29 8.56 -0.43
CA SER A 237 5.97 8.11 0.94
C SER A 237 5.52 6.65 1.05
N GLY A 238 4.91 6.09 -0.01
CA GLY A 238 4.45 4.70 -0.05
C GLY A 238 5.56 3.68 -0.31
N THR A 239 6.77 4.14 -0.68
CA THR A 239 7.92 3.32 -1.08
C THR A 239 8.89 3.09 0.08
N PHE A 240 9.93 2.28 -0.16
CA PHE A 240 11.06 2.13 0.76
C PHE A 240 12.24 3.07 0.40
N GLY A 241 11.98 4.16 -0.33
CA GLY A 241 12.97 5.15 -0.73
C GLY A 241 13.57 4.88 -2.11
N GLU A 242 14.75 5.44 -2.34
CA GLU A 242 15.38 5.46 -3.68
C GLU A 242 16.38 4.30 -3.93
N ASP A 243 16.90 3.64 -2.87
CA ASP A 243 17.91 2.59 -3.01
C ASP A 243 17.30 1.24 -3.35
N SER A 244 17.76 0.62 -4.44
CA SER A 244 17.23 -0.65 -4.95
C SER A 244 17.50 -1.84 -4.04
N ARG A 245 18.66 -1.85 -3.32
CA ARG A 245 19.06 -2.96 -2.42
C ARG A 245 18.31 -2.90 -1.10
N LEU A 246 18.18 -1.70 -0.51
CA LEU A 246 17.36 -1.48 0.68
C LEU A 246 15.91 -1.88 0.38
N SER A 247 15.35 -1.40 -0.73
CA SER A 247 13.99 -1.73 -1.16
C SER A 247 13.80 -3.23 -1.38
N ALA A 248 14.80 -3.96 -1.92
CA ALA A 248 14.73 -5.41 -2.10
C ALA A 248 14.69 -6.16 -0.75
N ASP A 249 15.54 -5.77 0.20
CA ASP A 249 15.55 -6.40 1.53
C ASP A 249 14.24 -6.13 2.30
N MET A 250 13.69 -4.90 2.21
CA MET A 250 12.42 -4.54 2.82
C MET A 250 11.25 -5.27 2.15
N ALA A 251 11.24 -5.37 0.81
CA ALA A 251 10.23 -6.09 0.04
C ALA A 251 10.17 -7.57 0.43
N ARG A 252 11.35 -8.22 0.55
CA ARG A 252 11.45 -9.62 0.99
C ARG A 252 10.86 -9.80 2.38
N ALA A 253 11.30 -8.99 3.33
CA ALA A 253 10.84 -9.06 4.72
C ALA A 253 9.33 -8.83 4.84
N TYR A 254 8.80 -7.86 4.12
CA TYR A 254 7.36 -7.57 4.08
C TYR A 254 6.55 -8.76 3.58
N CYS A 255 6.89 -9.28 2.40
CA CYS A 255 6.18 -10.42 1.80
C CYS A 255 6.30 -11.69 2.66
N ASP A 256 7.49 -11.96 3.21
CA ASP A 256 7.70 -13.09 4.13
C ASP A 256 6.82 -12.98 5.39
N GLY A 257 6.74 -11.79 5.99
CA GLY A 257 5.90 -11.55 7.18
C GLY A 257 4.42 -11.75 6.89
N PHE A 258 3.91 -11.23 5.78
CA PHE A 258 2.50 -11.36 5.40
C PHE A 258 2.12 -12.79 4.99
N GLN A 259 2.98 -13.50 4.28
CA GLN A 259 2.62 -14.79 3.68
C GLN A 259 2.91 -16.00 4.57
N THR A 260 3.86 -15.90 5.50
CA THR A 260 4.29 -17.06 6.31
C THR A 260 3.40 -17.26 7.51
N SER A 261 2.64 -18.35 7.55
CA SER A 261 1.90 -18.77 8.72
C SER A 261 2.82 -19.49 9.74
N PRO A 262 2.68 -19.22 11.05
CA PRO A 262 3.28 -20.06 12.08
C PRO A 262 2.86 -21.54 11.92
N GLN A 263 3.75 -22.47 12.27
CA GLN A 263 3.57 -23.92 12.08
C GLN A 263 2.21 -24.46 12.57
N LYS A 264 1.69 -23.93 13.67
CA LYS A 264 0.38 -24.36 14.23
C LYS A 264 -0.83 -23.98 13.35
N TYR A 265 -0.67 -23.03 12.43
CA TYR A 265 -1.68 -22.53 11.52
C TYR A 265 -1.39 -22.89 10.05
N ALA A 266 -0.26 -23.58 9.81
CA ALA A 266 0.15 -24.01 8.48
C ALA A 266 -0.78 -25.10 7.93
N LEU A 267 -1.12 -24.98 6.65
CA LEU A 267 -1.93 -25.94 5.89
C LEU A 267 -1.09 -26.58 4.77
N TYR A 268 -0.34 -25.77 4.05
CA TYR A 268 0.43 -26.15 2.86
C TYR A 268 1.84 -25.55 2.93
N GLY A 269 2.77 -26.29 3.56
CA GLY A 269 4.12 -25.77 3.79
C GLY A 269 4.12 -24.59 4.75
N ALA A 270 4.53 -23.41 4.30
CA ALA A 270 4.48 -22.15 5.05
C ALA A 270 3.17 -21.38 4.90
N TRP A 271 2.33 -21.75 3.95
CA TRP A 271 1.01 -21.17 3.76
C TRP A 271 -0.01 -21.75 4.75
N GLY A 272 -0.94 -20.90 5.20
CA GLY A 272 -1.98 -21.35 6.12
C GLY A 272 -3.00 -20.28 6.52
N THR A 273 -3.73 -20.52 7.60
CA THR A 273 -4.88 -19.70 7.98
C THR A 273 -4.53 -18.29 8.49
N GLN A 274 -3.25 -18.02 8.75
CA GLN A 274 -2.78 -16.66 9.07
C GLN A 274 -1.98 -16.02 7.93
N SER A 275 -1.84 -16.69 6.81
CA SER A 275 -1.25 -16.10 5.61
C SER A 275 -2.19 -15.07 4.99
N VAL A 276 -1.60 -14.00 4.48
CA VAL A 276 -2.22 -13.00 3.62
C VAL A 276 -1.42 -12.94 2.33
N ASN A 277 -2.09 -13.06 1.19
CA ASN A 277 -1.44 -12.95 -0.10
C ASN A 277 -0.84 -11.55 -0.28
N ALA A 278 0.44 -11.44 -0.63
CA ALA A 278 1.08 -10.18 -0.96
C ALA A 278 0.99 -9.91 -2.47
N MET A 279 0.42 -8.77 -2.84
CA MET A 279 0.39 -8.27 -4.22
C MET A 279 1.40 -7.14 -4.35
N VAL A 280 2.63 -7.49 -4.67
CA VAL A 280 3.73 -6.52 -4.79
C VAL A 280 3.51 -5.59 -5.98
N LYS A 281 3.81 -4.29 -5.79
CA LYS A 281 3.52 -3.23 -6.78
C LYS A 281 4.58 -2.14 -6.81
N HIS A 282 4.73 -1.44 -7.91
CA HIS A 282 4.10 -1.63 -9.20
C HIS A 282 5.15 -2.10 -10.20
N TRP A 283 4.95 -3.23 -10.85
CA TRP A 283 5.89 -3.82 -11.78
C TRP A 283 5.94 -3.02 -13.09
N PHE A 284 7.07 -2.47 -13.51
CA PHE A 284 8.25 -1.95 -12.82
C PHE A 284 8.63 -0.60 -13.45
N GLY A 285 9.39 0.24 -12.73
CA GLY A 285 9.89 1.51 -13.25
C GLY A 285 9.00 2.72 -12.94
N TYR A 286 8.06 2.60 -12.01
CA TYR A 286 7.09 3.66 -11.70
C TYR A 286 7.71 4.90 -11.06
N GLY A 287 8.84 4.77 -10.33
CA GLY A 287 9.49 5.90 -9.65
C GLY A 287 10.14 6.94 -10.57
N ALA A 288 10.25 6.68 -11.88
CA ALA A 288 10.92 7.53 -12.87
C ALA A 288 9.93 8.47 -13.61
N GLN A 289 9.01 9.10 -12.90
CA GLN A 289 7.96 9.95 -13.47
C GLN A 289 8.50 11.27 -13.99
N GLU A 290 8.25 11.61 -15.26
CA GLU A 290 8.76 12.85 -15.87
C GLU A 290 8.34 14.09 -15.08
N GLY A 291 9.33 14.78 -14.48
CA GLY A 291 9.11 15.98 -13.68
C GLY A 291 8.23 15.78 -12.46
N GLY A 292 8.16 14.57 -11.90
CA GLY A 292 7.39 14.22 -10.71
C GLY A 292 5.89 14.06 -10.91
N ARG A 293 5.39 14.12 -12.15
CA ARG A 293 3.96 14.00 -12.48
C ARG A 293 3.52 12.53 -12.44
N ASP A 294 2.38 12.26 -11.84
CA ASP A 294 1.92 10.90 -11.57
C ASP A 294 0.91 10.38 -12.61
N SER A 295 1.03 9.13 -12.99
CA SER A 295 0.23 8.49 -14.04
C SER A 295 -1.20 8.07 -13.65
N HIS A 296 -1.68 8.44 -12.45
CA HIS A 296 -3.12 8.48 -12.18
C HIS A 296 -3.82 9.57 -13.01
N PHE A 297 -3.05 10.51 -13.56
CA PHE A 297 -3.53 11.60 -14.39
C PHE A 297 -2.98 11.49 -15.82
N ALA A 298 -3.74 11.92 -16.82
CA ALA A 298 -3.28 11.89 -18.21
C ALA A 298 -2.01 12.76 -18.43
N HIS A 299 -1.91 13.89 -17.73
CA HIS A 299 -0.73 14.75 -17.80
C HIS A 299 0.55 14.11 -17.24
N GLY A 300 0.44 13.04 -16.42
CA GLY A 300 1.56 12.34 -15.79
C GLY A 300 1.79 10.93 -16.30
N LYS A 301 1.21 10.52 -17.44
CA LYS A 301 1.22 9.12 -17.88
C LYS A 301 2.57 8.56 -18.33
N PHE A 302 3.64 9.35 -18.37
CA PHE A 302 4.95 8.91 -18.85
C PHE A 302 5.97 8.77 -17.73
N ALA A 303 6.63 7.60 -17.68
CA ALA A 303 7.89 7.40 -16.99
C ALA A 303 9.04 7.47 -18.01
N VAL A 304 10.14 8.14 -17.66
CA VAL A 304 11.26 8.45 -18.56
C VAL A 304 12.60 7.97 -17.97
N TYR A 305 13.52 7.59 -18.85
CA TYR A 305 14.77 6.92 -18.45
C TYR A 305 16.01 7.57 -19.10
N PRO A 306 16.28 8.85 -18.82
CA PRO A 306 17.42 9.56 -19.41
C PRO A 306 18.76 8.99 -18.96
N GLY A 307 18.82 8.34 -17.79
CA GLY A 307 20.00 7.65 -17.28
C GLY A 307 20.21 6.22 -17.80
N ASN A 308 19.26 5.70 -18.61
CA ASN A 308 19.25 4.30 -19.08
C ASN A 308 19.26 3.26 -17.95
N ASN A 309 18.61 3.56 -16.82
CA ASN A 309 18.67 2.78 -15.59
C ASN A 309 17.37 1.96 -15.30
N LEU A 310 16.52 1.74 -16.31
CA LEU A 310 15.25 1.00 -16.15
C LEU A 310 15.45 -0.33 -15.42
N MET A 311 16.54 -1.07 -15.68
CA MET A 311 16.70 -2.44 -15.14
C MET A 311 16.97 -2.46 -13.63
N GLU A 312 17.47 -1.40 -13.03
CA GLU A 312 17.62 -1.29 -11.58
C GLU A 312 16.26 -1.30 -10.85
N HIS A 313 15.23 -0.73 -11.48
CA HIS A 313 13.87 -0.72 -10.94
C HIS A 313 13.23 -2.12 -10.81
N LYS A 314 13.83 -3.17 -11.39
CA LYS A 314 13.40 -4.57 -11.20
C LYS A 314 13.94 -5.20 -9.92
N ILE A 315 15.04 -4.70 -9.37
CA ILE A 315 15.78 -5.33 -8.27
C ILE A 315 14.90 -5.59 -7.05
N PRO A 316 14.04 -4.65 -6.56
CA PRO A 316 13.17 -4.91 -5.42
C PRO A 316 12.21 -6.09 -5.63
N PHE A 317 11.82 -6.34 -6.87
CA PHE A 317 10.99 -7.50 -7.24
C PHE A 317 11.82 -8.76 -7.35
N THR A 318 12.82 -8.78 -8.25
CA THR A 318 13.56 -10.00 -8.63
C THR A 318 14.52 -10.49 -7.56
N GLU A 319 15.10 -9.59 -6.76
CA GLU A 319 15.99 -9.93 -5.66
C GLU A 319 15.32 -9.83 -4.28
N GLY A 320 14.13 -9.22 -4.21
CA GLY A 320 13.32 -9.06 -2.99
C GLY A 320 12.09 -9.96 -3.00
N ALA A 321 10.97 -9.43 -3.52
CA ALA A 321 9.65 -10.03 -3.41
C ALA A 321 9.49 -11.41 -4.10
N PHE A 322 10.31 -11.73 -5.12
CA PHE A 322 10.30 -13.01 -5.81
C PHE A 322 11.31 -14.03 -5.25
N LYS A 323 12.04 -13.67 -4.19
CA LYS A 323 13.03 -14.54 -3.52
C LYS A 323 12.84 -14.50 -2.01
N LEU A 324 11.75 -15.12 -1.54
CA LEU A 324 11.38 -15.15 -0.14
C LEU A 324 12.11 -16.24 0.64
N ASN A 325 12.36 -15.99 1.93
CA ASN A 325 13.07 -16.91 2.85
C ASN A 325 12.11 -17.73 3.72
N GLY A 326 10.87 -17.28 3.90
CA GLY A 326 9.89 -17.86 4.85
C GLY A 326 9.21 -19.15 4.36
N GLY A 327 9.56 -19.68 3.20
CA GLY A 327 9.04 -20.95 2.65
C GLY A 327 7.82 -20.81 1.73
N THR A 328 7.33 -19.59 1.47
CA THR A 328 6.31 -19.31 0.45
C THR A 328 6.91 -18.99 -0.92
N SER A 329 8.23 -18.87 -0.98
CA SER A 329 9.12 -18.76 -2.13
C SER A 329 9.03 -17.45 -2.91
N SER A 330 7.86 -16.90 -3.18
CA SER A 330 7.63 -15.68 -3.97
C SER A 330 6.35 -14.98 -3.51
N ALA A 331 6.26 -13.68 -3.75
CA ALA A 331 5.00 -12.95 -3.64
C ALA A 331 3.92 -13.64 -4.50
N SER A 332 2.69 -13.69 -4.01
CA SER A 332 1.60 -14.45 -4.63
C SER A 332 0.96 -13.72 -5.81
N ALA A 333 1.12 -12.41 -5.89
CA ALA A 333 0.58 -11.57 -6.95
C ALA A 333 1.47 -10.36 -7.25
N VAL A 334 1.31 -9.81 -8.44
CA VAL A 334 1.98 -8.60 -8.92
C VAL A 334 0.97 -7.67 -9.55
N MET A 335 1.13 -6.37 -9.31
CA MET A 335 0.37 -5.32 -9.98
C MET A 335 1.32 -4.52 -10.88
N PRO A 336 1.08 -4.48 -12.22
CA PRO A 336 1.88 -3.66 -13.13
C PRO A 336 1.58 -2.16 -12.97
N ILE A 337 2.51 -1.32 -13.45
CA ILE A 337 2.39 0.14 -13.44
C ILE A 337 1.28 0.65 -14.36
N TYR A 338 0.76 1.84 -14.08
CA TYR A 338 -0.05 2.61 -15.02
C TYR A 338 0.77 3.16 -16.18
N SER A 339 1.99 3.64 -15.87
CA SER A 339 2.78 4.48 -16.76
C SER A 339 3.15 3.79 -18.07
N ILE A 340 3.30 4.62 -19.10
CA ILE A 340 4.02 4.27 -20.31
C ILE A 340 5.53 4.36 -20.00
N LEU A 341 6.26 3.28 -20.17
CA LEU A 341 7.74 3.28 -20.15
C LEU A 341 8.21 3.88 -21.47
N TRP A 342 8.43 5.20 -21.49
CA TRP A 342 8.66 5.93 -22.73
C TRP A 342 9.89 5.44 -23.49
N ASN A 343 9.68 4.93 -24.72
CA ASN A 343 10.71 4.38 -25.61
C ASN A 343 11.57 3.26 -25.03
N GLN A 344 11.04 2.47 -24.06
CA GLN A 344 11.78 1.37 -23.48
C GLN A 344 11.44 0.00 -24.11
N ASP A 345 10.31 -0.12 -24.78
CA ASP A 345 9.97 -1.32 -25.52
C ASP A 345 10.80 -1.39 -26.83
N PRO A 346 11.65 -2.41 -27.02
CA PRO A 346 12.45 -2.57 -28.25
C PRO A 346 11.62 -2.68 -29.53
N GLU A 347 10.35 -3.07 -29.42
CA GLU A 347 9.41 -3.19 -30.54
C GLU A 347 8.61 -1.89 -30.78
N GLY A 348 8.85 -0.86 -29.95
CA GLY A 348 8.31 0.49 -30.15
C GLY A 348 6.92 0.72 -29.56
N GLY A 349 6.46 -0.14 -28.66
CA GLY A 349 5.16 -0.01 -27.98
C GLY A 349 5.19 1.00 -26.84
N ASN A 350 4.65 2.21 -27.05
CA ASN A 350 4.44 3.20 -25.97
C ASN A 350 3.02 3.07 -25.41
N VAL A 351 2.81 2.08 -24.55
CA VAL A 351 1.53 1.77 -23.88
C VAL A 351 1.73 1.55 -22.38
N GLY A 352 0.69 1.72 -21.58
CA GLY A 352 0.71 1.45 -20.14
C GLY A 352 1.13 0.02 -19.82
N GLY A 353 1.75 -0.19 -18.65
CA GLY A 353 2.42 -1.44 -18.31
C GLY A 353 1.60 -2.71 -18.50
N SER A 354 0.32 -2.70 -18.12
CA SER A 354 -0.58 -3.86 -18.31
C SER A 354 -0.94 -4.15 -19.78
N TYR A 355 -0.72 -3.20 -20.69
CA TYR A 355 -0.96 -3.33 -22.13
C TYR A 355 0.29 -3.72 -22.91
N SER A 356 1.44 -3.81 -22.24
CA SER A 356 2.74 -4.04 -22.86
C SER A 356 3.15 -5.51 -22.77
N ASP A 357 3.31 -6.14 -23.93
CA ASP A 357 3.89 -7.49 -24.02
C ASP A 357 5.33 -7.51 -23.48
N PHE A 358 6.09 -6.45 -23.73
CA PHE A 358 7.44 -6.28 -23.20
C PHE A 358 7.44 -6.34 -21.66
N VAL A 359 6.56 -5.58 -20.99
CA VAL A 359 6.51 -5.49 -19.52
C VAL A 359 6.04 -6.81 -18.90
N ILE A 360 4.99 -7.42 -19.45
CA ILE A 360 4.36 -8.60 -18.82
C ILE A 360 4.95 -9.91 -19.34
N ASN A 361 4.81 -10.22 -20.62
CA ASN A 361 5.26 -11.52 -21.12
C ASN A 361 6.78 -11.64 -21.09
N ARG A 362 7.51 -10.64 -21.63
CA ARG A 362 8.96 -10.74 -21.73
C ARG A 362 9.64 -10.53 -20.38
N GLN A 363 9.41 -9.38 -19.71
CA GLN A 363 10.16 -9.01 -18.50
C GLN A 363 9.68 -9.76 -17.25
N LEU A 364 8.36 -9.96 -17.06
CA LEU A 364 7.83 -10.61 -15.87
C LEU A 364 7.77 -12.13 -16.01
N ARG A 365 7.06 -12.63 -17.05
CA ARG A 365 6.84 -14.08 -17.19
C ARG A 365 8.09 -14.82 -17.61
N GLN A 366 8.79 -14.35 -18.68
CA GLN A 366 9.92 -15.08 -19.26
C GLN A 366 11.23 -14.80 -18.52
N GLU A 367 11.62 -13.53 -18.33
CA GLU A 367 12.92 -13.20 -17.74
C GLU A 367 12.93 -13.33 -16.22
N ALA A 368 11.93 -12.78 -15.51
CA ALA A 368 11.85 -12.90 -14.07
C ALA A 368 11.26 -14.25 -13.60
N GLY A 369 10.61 -15.02 -14.48
CA GLY A 369 10.05 -16.34 -14.18
C GLY A 369 8.87 -16.30 -13.21
N PHE A 370 8.16 -15.18 -13.10
CA PHE A 370 7.03 -15.03 -12.19
C PHE A 370 5.79 -15.77 -12.72
N ASP A 371 5.27 -16.73 -11.95
CA ASP A 371 4.10 -17.54 -12.32
C ASP A 371 2.86 -17.29 -11.44
N GLY A 372 2.90 -16.30 -10.53
CA GLY A 372 1.77 -15.89 -9.72
C GLY A 372 0.73 -15.06 -10.49
N VAL A 373 -0.28 -14.57 -9.78
CA VAL A 373 -1.33 -13.70 -10.34
C VAL A 373 -0.76 -12.36 -10.79
N VAL A 374 -1.13 -11.93 -11.99
CA VAL A 374 -0.95 -10.55 -12.45
C VAL A 374 -2.31 -9.85 -12.48
N CYS A 375 -2.47 -8.85 -11.62
CA CYS A 375 -3.68 -8.04 -11.53
C CYS A 375 -3.38 -6.61 -12.01
N THR A 376 -4.18 -6.06 -12.91
CA THR A 376 -3.99 -4.65 -13.32
C THR A 376 -4.13 -3.72 -12.14
N ASP A 377 -3.53 -2.55 -12.22
CA ASP A 377 -3.94 -1.45 -11.38
C ASP A 377 -5.36 -0.97 -11.77
N TRP A 378 -5.97 -0.04 -11.00
CA TRP A 378 -7.41 0.25 -11.04
C TRP A 378 -7.82 1.09 -12.26
N HIS A 379 -8.95 0.70 -12.87
CA HIS A 379 -9.65 1.44 -13.95
C HIS A 379 -8.84 1.61 -15.24
N ILE A 380 -7.85 0.77 -15.54
CA ILE A 380 -7.04 0.94 -16.74
C ILE A 380 -7.89 0.81 -18.03
N THR A 381 -8.90 -0.05 -18.04
CA THR A 381 -9.72 -0.33 -19.22
C THR A 381 -10.83 0.68 -19.47
N TYR A 382 -11.08 1.61 -18.56
CA TYR A 382 -12.11 2.66 -18.72
C TYR A 382 -11.63 3.84 -19.56
N ASP A 383 -12.57 4.61 -20.10
CA ASP A 383 -12.27 5.82 -20.86
C ASP A 383 -11.75 6.94 -19.97
N ASN A 384 -10.88 7.79 -20.54
CA ASN A 384 -10.45 9.03 -19.94
C ASN A 384 -10.75 10.21 -20.86
N THR A 385 -11.34 11.27 -20.31
CA THR A 385 -11.79 12.45 -21.08
C THR A 385 -11.18 13.75 -20.58
N THR A 386 -10.30 13.70 -19.56
CA THR A 386 -9.71 14.89 -18.92
C THR A 386 -8.24 14.70 -18.61
N MET A 387 -7.48 15.80 -18.54
CA MET A 387 -6.05 15.77 -18.22
C MET A 387 -5.77 15.61 -16.72
N ASP A 388 -6.67 16.10 -15.86
CA ASP A 388 -6.40 16.34 -14.42
C ASP A 388 -7.37 15.64 -13.46
N TYR A 389 -8.12 14.65 -13.90
CA TYR A 389 -9.05 13.90 -13.06
C TYR A 389 -8.50 12.52 -12.67
N ARG A 390 -8.19 12.33 -11.41
CA ARG A 390 -7.65 11.08 -10.85
C ARG A 390 -8.59 9.88 -10.98
N GLY A 391 -9.90 10.11 -10.85
CA GLY A 391 -10.93 9.05 -10.85
C GLY A 391 -11.27 8.49 -12.24
N GLY A 392 -10.74 9.07 -13.32
CA GLY A 392 -10.96 8.61 -14.70
C GLY A 392 -10.27 7.29 -15.02
N GLY A 393 -10.57 6.73 -16.19
CA GLY A 393 -9.82 5.60 -16.76
C GLY A 393 -8.36 5.95 -17.01
N LYS A 394 -7.51 4.91 -17.19
CA LYS A 394 -6.08 5.07 -17.49
C LYS A 394 -5.68 4.23 -18.70
N PRO A 395 -6.35 4.42 -19.86
CA PRO A 395 -6.08 3.64 -21.08
C PRO A 395 -4.85 4.15 -21.83
N TRP A 396 -3.75 4.34 -21.10
CA TRP A 396 -2.57 5.04 -21.63
C TRP A 396 -1.95 4.35 -22.84
N GLY A 397 -1.96 5.05 -23.97
CA GLY A 397 -1.45 4.59 -25.25
C GLY A 397 -2.39 3.66 -26.02
N VAL A 398 -3.60 3.42 -25.53
CA VAL A 398 -4.67 2.62 -26.17
C VAL A 398 -6.04 3.32 -26.05
N GLU A 399 -6.03 4.63 -26.02
CA GLU A 399 -7.23 5.46 -25.86
C GLU A 399 -8.26 5.27 -26.97
N ASP A 400 -7.82 4.89 -28.15
CA ASP A 400 -8.62 4.65 -29.37
C ASP A 400 -9.34 3.29 -29.37
N LEU A 401 -8.94 2.34 -28.48
CA LEU A 401 -9.59 1.05 -28.36
C LEU A 401 -10.87 1.14 -27.51
N SER A 402 -11.84 0.30 -27.82
CA SER A 402 -13.02 0.10 -26.96
C SER A 402 -12.65 -0.59 -25.65
N VAL A 403 -13.54 -0.51 -24.64
CA VAL A 403 -13.33 -1.18 -23.34
C VAL A 403 -13.08 -2.68 -23.50
N ALA A 404 -13.82 -3.37 -24.37
CA ALA A 404 -13.64 -4.80 -24.62
C ALA A 404 -12.30 -5.12 -25.32
N GLU A 405 -11.89 -4.29 -26.31
CA GLU A 405 -10.60 -4.44 -26.97
C GLU A 405 -9.42 -4.22 -26.01
N ARG A 406 -9.56 -3.29 -25.06
CA ARG A 406 -8.58 -3.09 -23.98
C ARG A 406 -8.48 -4.32 -23.09
N HIS A 407 -9.60 -4.93 -22.70
CA HIS A 407 -9.60 -6.20 -21.95
C HIS A 407 -8.91 -7.33 -22.75
N TYR A 408 -9.23 -7.45 -24.04
CA TYR A 408 -8.59 -8.43 -24.92
C TYR A 408 -7.08 -8.22 -25.02
N ARG A 409 -6.63 -6.96 -25.18
CA ARG A 409 -5.19 -6.66 -25.22
C ARG A 409 -4.47 -6.99 -23.91
N VAL A 410 -5.07 -6.65 -22.76
CA VAL A 410 -4.52 -6.99 -21.44
C VAL A 410 -4.39 -8.50 -21.26
N LEU A 411 -5.41 -9.27 -21.67
CA LEU A 411 -5.37 -10.74 -21.66
C LEU A 411 -4.25 -11.30 -22.55
N SER A 412 -4.06 -10.71 -23.73
CA SER A 412 -3.03 -11.10 -24.69
C SER A 412 -1.61 -10.89 -24.15
N CYS A 413 -1.42 -9.90 -23.27
CA CYS A 413 -0.15 -9.66 -22.57
C CYS A 413 0.10 -10.59 -21.37
N GLY A 414 -0.84 -11.50 -21.01
CA GLY A 414 -0.63 -12.48 -19.93
C GLY A 414 -1.09 -12.01 -18.54
N VAL A 415 -1.93 -10.99 -18.45
CA VAL A 415 -2.56 -10.51 -17.21
C VAL A 415 -3.77 -11.38 -16.84
N ASP A 416 -3.99 -11.65 -15.56
CA ASP A 416 -4.99 -12.61 -15.07
C ASP A 416 -6.24 -11.92 -14.48
N GLN A 417 -6.13 -10.67 -13.99
CA GLN A 417 -7.19 -10.02 -13.24
C GLN A 417 -7.28 -8.51 -13.52
N PHE A 418 -8.48 -7.94 -13.46
CA PHE A 418 -8.81 -6.55 -13.78
C PHE A 418 -9.19 -5.75 -12.54
N GLY A 419 -8.33 -4.84 -12.11
CA GLY A 419 -8.55 -3.98 -10.95
C GLY A 419 -9.61 -2.91 -11.17
N GLY A 420 -10.47 -2.71 -10.16
CA GLY A 420 -11.52 -1.69 -10.17
C GLY A 420 -12.66 -1.99 -11.15
N ASN A 421 -13.03 -3.24 -11.31
CA ASN A 421 -14.00 -3.67 -12.32
C ASN A 421 -15.07 -4.57 -11.71
N ASN A 422 -16.35 -4.15 -11.78
CA ASN A 422 -17.50 -4.89 -11.25
C ASN A 422 -18.36 -5.54 -12.35
N ASP A 423 -17.99 -5.38 -13.63
CA ASP A 423 -18.77 -5.83 -14.79
C ASP A 423 -17.96 -6.86 -15.60
N LYS A 424 -18.48 -8.09 -15.68
CA LYS A 424 -17.87 -9.17 -16.49
C LYS A 424 -18.14 -9.06 -17.99
N GLY A 425 -19.08 -8.22 -18.43
CA GLY A 425 -19.48 -8.09 -19.84
C GLY A 425 -18.28 -7.89 -20.77
N PRO A 426 -17.43 -6.88 -20.57
CA PRO A 426 -16.25 -6.66 -21.42
C PRO A 426 -15.25 -7.82 -21.40
N VAL A 427 -15.14 -8.59 -20.30
CA VAL A 427 -14.28 -9.78 -20.22
C VAL A 427 -14.84 -10.90 -21.09
N ILE A 428 -16.17 -11.09 -21.09
CA ILE A 428 -16.86 -12.07 -21.96
C ILE A 428 -16.71 -11.68 -23.45
N GLU A 429 -16.84 -10.38 -23.76
CA GLU A 429 -16.59 -9.90 -25.12
C GLU A 429 -15.16 -10.15 -25.57
N ALA A 430 -14.17 -9.92 -24.69
CA ALA A 430 -12.76 -10.23 -24.95
C ALA A 430 -12.52 -11.73 -25.17
N TYR A 431 -13.24 -12.61 -24.43
CA TYR A 431 -13.24 -14.05 -24.71
C TYR A 431 -13.68 -14.34 -26.15
N GLY A 432 -14.79 -13.73 -26.59
CA GLY A 432 -15.31 -13.88 -27.96
C GLY A 432 -14.30 -13.43 -29.02
N MET A 433 -13.55 -12.35 -28.76
CA MET A 433 -12.47 -11.90 -29.63
C MET A 433 -11.34 -12.93 -29.71
N TRP A 434 -10.94 -13.51 -28.56
CA TRP A 434 -9.93 -14.56 -28.53
C TRP A 434 -10.36 -15.82 -29.28
N VAL A 435 -11.63 -16.23 -29.13
CA VAL A 435 -12.20 -17.34 -29.91
C VAL A 435 -12.09 -17.10 -31.41
N LYS A 436 -12.41 -15.89 -31.86
CA LYS A 436 -12.33 -15.51 -33.26
C LYS A 436 -10.91 -15.57 -33.83
N ASP A 437 -9.91 -15.13 -33.04
CA ASP A 437 -8.54 -15.01 -33.50
C ASP A 437 -7.72 -16.29 -33.30
N HIS A 438 -8.02 -17.10 -32.25
CA HIS A 438 -7.21 -18.25 -31.83
C HIS A 438 -8.00 -19.57 -31.65
N GLY A 439 -9.31 -19.54 -31.80
CA GLY A 439 -10.20 -20.69 -31.62
C GLY A 439 -10.64 -20.93 -30.17
N GLU A 440 -11.73 -21.69 -30.05
CA GLU A 440 -12.41 -21.96 -28.75
C GLU A 440 -11.51 -22.67 -27.74
N GLU A 441 -10.73 -23.66 -28.16
CA GLU A 441 -9.82 -24.42 -27.27
C GLU A 441 -8.75 -23.52 -26.67
N SER A 442 -8.15 -22.64 -27.47
CA SER A 442 -7.16 -21.67 -27.03
C SER A 442 -7.77 -20.64 -26.05
N ALA A 443 -8.96 -20.12 -26.36
CA ALA A 443 -9.67 -19.18 -25.51
C ALA A 443 -9.98 -19.81 -24.15
N ARG A 444 -10.50 -21.03 -24.15
CA ARG A 444 -10.81 -21.79 -22.94
C ARG A 444 -9.56 -22.01 -22.09
N ALA A 445 -8.48 -22.47 -22.70
CA ALA A 445 -7.22 -22.72 -22.01
C ALA A 445 -6.65 -21.44 -21.35
N ARG A 446 -6.72 -20.29 -22.06
CA ARG A 446 -6.25 -19.01 -21.53
C ARG A 446 -7.06 -18.56 -20.30
N PHE A 447 -8.37 -18.75 -20.32
CA PHE A 447 -9.24 -18.40 -19.19
C PHE A 447 -9.04 -19.36 -18.02
N GLU A 448 -8.91 -20.67 -18.26
CA GLU A 448 -8.60 -21.66 -17.21
C GLU A 448 -7.24 -21.38 -16.54
N GLU A 449 -6.25 -20.91 -17.29
CA GLU A 449 -4.95 -20.51 -16.74
C GLU A 449 -5.08 -19.36 -15.74
N SER A 450 -5.85 -18.32 -16.04
CA SER A 450 -6.14 -17.23 -15.10
C SER A 450 -6.90 -17.71 -13.88
N ALA A 451 -7.97 -18.52 -14.08
CA ALA A 451 -8.72 -19.11 -12.98
C ALA A 451 -7.83 -19.96 -12.06
N TYR A 452 -6.96 -20.78 -12.63
CA TYR A 452 -5.99 -21.61 -11.90
C TYR A 452 -5.10 -20.77 -10.98
N ARG A 453 -4.47 -19.70 -11.50
CA ARG A 453 -3.61 -18.82 -10.70
C ARG A 453 -4.38 -18.12 -9.57
N LEU A 454 -5.57 -17.61 -9.87
CA LEU A 454 -6.43 -16.93 -8.89
C LEU A 454 -6.88 -17.87 -7.77
N LEU A 455 -7.30 -19.08 -8.12
CA LEU A 455 -7.78 -20.08 -7.16
C LEU A 455 -6.68 -20.60 -6.22
N ILE A 456 -5.44 -20.75 -6.69
CA ILE A 456 -4.30 -21.14 -5.83
C ILE A 456 -4.21 -20.21 -4.62
N ASN A 457 -4.33 -18.89 -4.82
CA ASN A 457 -4.23 -17.90 -3.74
C ASN A 457 -5.37 -18.04 -2.72
N VAL A 458 -6.56 -18.48 -3.15
CA VAL A 458 -7.70 -18.73 -2.26
C VAL A 458 -7.51 -20.02 -1.45
N PHE A 459 -6.97 -21.08 -2.09
CA PHE A 459 -6.69 -22.36 -1.42
C PHE A 459 -5.56 -22.23 -0.39
N ARG A 460 -4.45 -21.57 -0.74
CA ARG A 460 -3.25 -21.45 0.12
C ARG A 460 -3.54 -20.85 1.49
N VAL A 461 -4.44 -19.90 1.55
CA VAL A 461 -4.81 -19.18 2.79
C VAL A 461 -5.96 -19.81 3.55
N GLY A 462 -6.45 -21.00 3.12
CA GLY A 462 -7.43 -21.82 3.84
C GLY A 462 -8.87 -21.29 3.80
N LEU A 463 -9.22 -20.40 2.85
CA LEU A 463 -10.58 -19.87 2.75
C LEU A 463 -11.61 -20.93 2.35
N PHE A 464 -11.22 -21.94 1.57
CA PHE A 464 -12.10 -23.07 1.27
C PHE A 464 -12.40 -23.94 2.49
N GLU A 465 -11.46 -24.04 3.43
CA GLU A 465 -11.65 -24.80 4.66
C GLU A 465 -12.54 -24.02 5.62
N ASN A 466 -12.09 -22.83 6.04
CA ASN A 466 -12.85 -22.00 6.98
C ASN A 466 -12.70 -20.50 6.68
N PRO A 467 -13.65 -19.87 5.98
CA PRO A 467 -13.63 -18.44 5.73
C PRO A 467 -14.30 -17.61 6.86
N TYR A 468 -14.85 -18.24 7.90
CA TYR A 468 -15.64 -17.58 8.94
C TYR A 468 -14.76 -17.13 10.10
N LEU A 469 -15.18 -16.05 10.76
CA LEU A 469 -14.49 -15.39 11.85
C LEU A 469 -15.38 -15.34 13.10
N ASP A 470 -14.76 -15.42 14.27
CA ASP A 470 -15.43 -15.07 15.53
C ASP A 470 -15.31 -13.57 15.77
N PRO A 471 -16.39 -12.78 15.72
CA PRO A 471 -16.35 -11.33 15.84
C PRO A 471 -15.74 -10.81 17.15
N ILE A 472 -15.93 -11.55 18.24
CA ILE A 472 -15.37 -11.18 19.56
C ILE A 472 -13.87 -11.39 19.56
N GLU A 473 -13.40 -12.50 19.00
CA GLU A 473 -11.95 -12.78 18.89
C GLU A 473 -11.28 -11.79 17.92
N SER A 474 -11.92 -11.43 16.81
CA SER A 474 -11.45 -10.37 15.91
C SER A 474 -11.20 -9.06 16.65
N SER A 475 -12.13 -8.64 17.50
CA SER A 475 -11.98 -7.43 18.32
C SER A 475 -10.87 -7.51 19.38
N ARG A 476 -10.44 -8.73 19.76
CA ARG A 476 -9.32 -8.94 20.69
C ARG A 476 -7.97 -8.94 19.99
N ILE A 477 -7.92 -9.40 18.73
CA ILE A 477 -6.70 -9.48 17.93
C ILE A 477 -6.33 -8.10 17.41
N VAL A 478 -7.26 -7.42 16.73
CA VAL A 478 -7.01 -6.13 16.07
C VAL A 478 -6.66 -5.06 17.08
N GLY A 479 -5.49 -4.44 16.94
CA GLY A 479 -5.01 -3.38 17.81
C GLY A 479 -4.79 -3.80 19.26
N ASN A 480 -4.48 -5.07 19.51
CA ASN A 480 -4.18 -5.52 20.87
C ASN A 480 -2.93 -4.81 21.44
N PRO A 481 -2.77 -4.72 22.77
CA PRO A 481 -1.69 -3.94 23.37
C PRO A 481 -0.28 -4.36 22.94
N ASP A 482 -0.04 -5.66 22.70
CA ASP A 482 1.29 -6.14 22.29
C ASP A 482 1.60 -5.69 20.86
N PHE A 483 0.63 -5.78 19.94
CA PHE A 483 0.79 -5.31 18.55
C PHE A 483 0.98 -3.79 18.50
N MET A 484 0.24 -3.05 19.31
CA MET A 484 0.41 -1.59 19.45
C MET A 484 1.80 -1.23 19.97
N ALA A 485 2.34 -1.98 20.92
CA ALA A 485 3.69 -1.77 21.48
C ALA A 485 4.78 -1.99 20.44
N HIS A 486 4.69 -3.05 19.62
CA HIS A 486 5.63 -3.30 18.52
C HIS A 486 5.62 -2.18 17.47
N GLY A 487 4.42 -1.73 17.06
CA GLY A 487 4.28 -0.60 16.13
C GLY A 487 4.85 0.70 16.70
N TYR A 488 4.65 0.95 18.00
CA TYR A 488 5.20 2.12 18.68
C TYR A 488 6.74 2.09 18.77
N ASP A 489 7.33 0.94 19.07
CA ASP A 489 8.79 0.75 19.05
C ASP A 489 9.38 1.03 17.66
N ALA A 490 8.71 0.55 16.61
CA ALA A 490 9.10 0.86 15.22
C ALA A 490 9.03 2.36 14.92
N GLN A 491 8.01 3.08 15.43
CA GLN A 491 7.91 4.53 15.28
C GLN A 491 9.06 5.26 15.96
N LEU A 492 9.44 4.85 17.18
CA LEU A 492 10.61 5.42 17.89
C LEU A 492 11.92 5.24 17.10
N LYS A 493 12.08 4.10 16.43
CA LYS A 493 13.27 3.76 15.63
C LYS A 493 13.27 4.35 14.23
N SER A 494 12.19 5.00 13.79
CA SER A 494 12.05 5.54 12.43
C SER A 494 12.30 7.05 12.32
N VAL A 495 12.45 7.75 13.42
CA VAL A 495 12.68 9.21 13.42
C VAL A 495 14.15 9.52 13.26
N VAL A 496 14.51 10.23 12.19
CA VAL A 496 15.89 10.60 11.88
C VAL A 496 16.25 11.92 12.56
N MET A 497 17.35 11.95 13.30
CA MET A 497 17.97 13.21 13.74
C MET A 497 18.95 13.67 12.67
N LEU A 498 18.61 14.76 11.96
CA LEU A 498 19.47 15.35 10.93
C LEU A 498 20.49 16.33 11.51
N LYS A 499 20.08 17.11 12.51
CA LYS A 499 20.91 18.17 13.10
C LYS A 499 20.81 18.12 14.60
N ASN A 500 21.95 18.31 15.28
CA ASN A 500 22.04 18.47 16.73
C ASN A 500 23.17 19.41 17.10
N HIS A 501 23.06 20.68 16.65
CA HIS A 501 24.07 21.72 16.87
C HIS A 501 24.31 21.93 18.35
N ASN A 502 25.58 21.99 18.78
CA ASN A 502 26.01 22.16 20.16
C ASN A 502 25.37 21.16 21.16
N LYS A 503 24.95 19.95 20.71
CA LYS A 503 24.27 18.95 21.53
C LYS A 503 23.01 19.51 22.21
N THR A 504 22.20 20.22 21.41
CA THR A 504 20.91 20.78 21.84
C THR A 504 19.96 19.70 22.39
N LEU A 505 19.89 18.58 21.72
CA LEU A 505 19.15 17.39 22.17
C LEU A 505 20.07 16.40 22.92
N PRO A 506 19.54 15.68 23.91
CA PRO A 506 18.18 15.74 24.45
C PRO A 506 17.96 16.92 25.42
N ILE A 507 16.71 17.44 25.45
CA ILE A 507 16.29 18.44 26.44
C ILE A 507 15.89 17.74 27.73
N LYS A 508 16.77 17.76 28.72
CA LYS A 508 16.53 17.10 30.02
C LYS A 508 15.81 18.01 31.03
N GLY A 509 15.02 17.38 31.88
CA GLY A 509 14.27 18.07 32.96
C GLY A 509 13.03 18.77 32.45
N HIS A 510 12.15 19.12 33.39
CA HIS A 510 10.88 19.77 33.11
C HIS A 510 11.09 21.28 32.91
N ARG A 511 11.19 21.70 31.66
CA ARG A 511 11.54 23.06 31.21
C ARG A 511 10.33 23.73 30.55
N LYS A 512 10.35 25.04 30.40
CA LYS A 512 9.32 25.77 29.65
C LYS A 512 9.59 25.73 28.16
N VAL A 513 8.57 25.34 27.39
CA VAL A 513 8.64 25.24 25.91
C VAL A 513 7.66 26.20 25.24
N TYR A 514 8.15 26.97 24.28
CA TYR A 514 7.31 27.74 23.36
C TYR A 514 6.84 26.79 22.23
N LEU A 515 5.52 26.69 22.07
CA LEU A 515 4.86 25.85 21.08
C LEU A 515 3.98 26.72 20.17
N PRO A 516 4.47 27.17 19.01
CA PRO A 516 3.69 28.02 18.11
C PRO A 516 2.58 27.22 17.40
N LYS A 517 1.50 27.90 17.05
CA LYS A 517 0.47 27.36 16.18
C LYS A 517 0.93 27.42 14.72
N ARG A 518 0.62 26.38 13.97
CA ARG A 518 0.84 26.26 12.55
C ARG A 518 -0.39 26.74 11.77
N HIS A 519 -0.21 27.33 10.62
CA HIS A 519 -1.26 27.57 9.64
C HIS A 519 -1.49 26.30 8.81
N PHE A 520 -2.72 25.83 8.77
CA PHE A 520 -3.18 24.75 7.91
C PHE A 520 -3.92 25.39 6.73
N PRO A 521 -3.32 25.46 5.53
CA PRO A 521 -3.94 26.08 4.38
C PRO A 521 -5.15 25.26 3.90
N ALA A 522 -6.07 25.91 3.19
CA ALA A 522 -7.11 25.20 2.46
C ALA A 522 -6.49 24.33 1.38
N THR A 523 -6.82 23.06 1.35
CA THR A 523 -6.29 22.07 0.39
C THR A 523 -7.41 21.38 -0.36
N ALA A 524 -7.19 21.08 -1.63
CA ALA A 524 -8.06 20.19 -2.40
C ALA A 524 -7.86 18.74 -1.93
N GLY A 525 -8.95 18.06 -1.61
CA GLY A 525 -8.92 16.62 -1.34
C GLY A 525 -8.62 15.82 -2.60
N ILE A 526 -7.88 14.73 -2.48
CA ILE A 526 -7.51 13.82 -3.58
C ILE A 526 -8.77 13.29 -4.33
N TRP A 527 -9.85 13.13 -3.59
CA TRP A 527 -11.15 12.66 -4.13
C TRP A 527 -12.15 13.80 -4.41
N GLY A 528 -11.68 15.05 -4.39
CA GLY A 528 -12.50 16.24 -4.54
C GLY A 528 -12.88 16.87 -3.19
N GLY A 529 -13.46 18.10 -3.26
CA GLY A 529 -13.73 18.91 -2.08
C GLY A 529 -12.55 19.80 -1.68
N MET A 530 -12.83 20.81 -0.87
CA MET A 530 -11.82 21.74 -0.31
C MET A 530 -11.90 21.71 1.21
N SER A 531 -10.77 21.54 1.89
CA SER A 531 -10.67 21.79 3.33
C SER A 531 -10.77 23.30 3.60
N ARG A 532 -11.08 23.68 4.85
CA ARG A 532 -11.00 25.08 5.26
C ARG A 532 -9.62 25.36 5.85
N GLU A 533 -9.10 26.55 5.66
CA GLU A 533 -7.91 27.00 6.38
C GLU A 533 -8.21 27.19 7.87
N TYR A 534 -7.23 26.90 8.72
CA TYR A 534 -7.30 27.10 10.17
C TYR A 534 -5.91 27.18 10.79
N TRP A 535 -5.85 27.63 12.07
CA TRP A 535 -4.63 27.69 12.87
C TRP A 535 -4.76 26.73 14.05
N ASP A 536 -3.81 25.82 14.19
CA ASP A 536 -3.78 24.86 15.30
C ASP A 536 -2.33 24.40 15.57
N TRP A 537 -2.14 23.58 16.59
CA TRP A 537 -0.86 22.94 16.86
C TRP A 537 -0.70 21.66 16.04
N GLN A 538 0.42 21.47 15.37
CA GLN A 538 0.78 20.19 14.72
C GLN A 538 1.05 19.13 15.81
N ILE A 539 1.77 19.52 16.89
CA ILE A 539 1.91 18.72 18.12
C ILE A 539 1.06 19.40 19.19
N LYS A 540 0.05 18.69 19.69
CA LYS A 540 -0.89 19.27 20.66
C LYS A 540 -0.24 19.52 22.02
N PRO A 541 -0.62 20.62 22.73
CA PRO A 541 -0.08 20.92 24.06
C PRO A 541 -0.23 19.79 25.08
N GLU A 542 -1.32 19.04 25.03
CA GLU A 542 -1.57 17.87 25.89
C GLU A 542 -0.57 16.72 25.66
N THR A 543 -0.01 16.58 24.49
CA THR A 543 1.06 15.62 24.19
C THR A 543 2.40 16.08 24.75
N VAL A 544 2.63 17.39 24.79
CA VAL A 544 3.86 18.01 25.29
C VAL A 544 3.90 18.11 26.82
N ALA A 545 2.75 18.39 27.44
CA ALA A 545 2.62 18.64 28.88
C ALA A 545 3.20 17.57 29.82
N PRO A 546 3.19 16.25 29.50
CA PRO A 546 3.88 15.25 30.32
C PRO A 546 5.40 15.39 30.37
N PHE A 547 5.99 16.15 29.46
CA PHE A 547 7.44 16.32 29.31
C PHE A 547 7.90 17.73 29.72
N TYR A 548 7.12 18.78 29.37
CA TYR A 548 7.51 20.20 29.49
C TYR A 548 6.33 21.11 29.81
N ASP A 549 6.60 22.23 30.45
CA ASP A 549 5.60 23.29 30.69
C ASP A 549 5.39 24.13 29.43
N VAL A 550 4.22 24.01 28.80
CA VAL A 550 3.90 24.76 27.58
C VAL A 550 3.59 26.22 27.88
N THR A 551 4.18 27.13 27.12
CA THR A 551 3.89 28.57 27.16
C THR A 551 3.67 29.12 25.74
N ASP A 552 2.79 30.12 25.63
CA ASP A 552 2.56 30.89 24.40
C ASP A 552 3.45 32.14 24.33
N ASN A 553 4.23 32.41 25.39
CA ASN A 553 5.16 33.53 25.47
C ASN A 553 6.61 33.11 25.25
N PRO A 554 7.19 33.37 24.05
CA PRO A 554 8.57 32.97 23.73
C PRO A 554 9.63 33.61 24.68
N ALA A 555 9.33 34.76 25.29
CA ALA A 555 10.25 35.38 26.23
C ALA A 555 10.44 34.55 27.51
N GLU A 556 9.40 33.84 27.95
CA GLU A 556 9.42 32.98 29.15
C GLU A 556 9.91 31.56 28.89
N ALA A 557 9.96 31.13 27.63
CA ALA A 557 10.39 29.79 27.27
C ALA A 557 11.90 29.62 27.40
N ASP A 558 12.33 28.40 27.69
CA ASP A 558 13.74 27.98 27.67
C ASP A 558 14.17 27.54 26.27
N PHE A 559 13.25 26.97 25.49
CA PHE A 559 13.44 26.49 24.12
C PHE A 559 12.09 26.50 23.38
N ALA A 560 12.13 26.25 22.06
CA ALA A 560 10.94 26.10 21.23
C ALA A 560 10.91 24.76 20.49
N ILE A 561 9.70 24.24 20.24
CA ILE A 561 9.44 23.14 19.30
C ILE A 561 8.56 23.68 18.19
N VAL A 562 9.03 23.62 16.95
CA VAL A 562 8.30 24.04 15.75
C VAL A 562 8.04 22.82 14.88
N ALA A 563 6.81 22.35 14.85
CA ALA A 563 6.43 21.21 14.04
C ALA A 563 5.77 21.67 12.73
N ILE A 564 6.34 21.24 11.63
CA ILE A 564 5.97 21.62 10.25
C ILE A 564 5.87 20.38 9.36
N LYS A 565 5.31 20.56 8.17
CA LYS A 565 5.29 19.55 7.12
C LYS A 565 6.14 19.96 5.92
N GLU A 566 6.51 19.00 5.10
CA GLU A 566 7.15 19.23 3.82
C GLU A 566 6.40 20.23 2.95
N PRO A 567 7.05 20.86 1.95
CA PRO A 567 6.38 21.74 0.99
C PRO A 567 5.23 21.01 0.27
N SER A 568 4.05 21.63 0.25
CA SER A 568 2.90 21.11 -0.47
C SER A 568 3.16 21.13 -1.96
N LEU A 569 3.03 19.96 -2.62
CA LEU A 569 3.24 19.83 -4.06
C LEU A 569 2.08 20.40 -4.87
N SER A 570 2.40 21.00 -6.03
CA SER A 570 1.48 21.01 -7.16
C SER A 570 1.44 19.60 -7.76
N MET A 571 0.36 19.24 -8.48
CA MET A 571 0.30 17.97 -9.22
C MET A 571 0.98 18.08 -10.60
N GLY A 572 1.71 19.19 -10.87
CA GLY A 572 2.42 19.43 -12.12
C GLY A 572 1.54 19.85 -13.30
N TYR A 573 0.26 20.16 -13.05
CA TYR A 573 -0.69 20.63 -14.06
C TYR A 573 -1.64 21.70 -13.50
N SER A 574 -2.05 22.65 -14.32
CA SER A 574 -2.94 23.76 -13.98
C SER A 574 -3.89 24.11 -15.10
N LEU A 575 -5.19 24.00 -14.86
CA LEU A 575 -6.21 24.47 -15.77
C LEU A 575 -6.19 26.00 -15.94
N ASP A 576 -5.79 26.75 -14.91
CA ASP A 576 -5.65 28.22 -14.99
C ASP A 576 -4.56 28.61 -15.99
N ASP A 577 -3.46 27.86 -16.05
CA ASP A 577 -2.42 28.06 -17.05
C ASP A 577 -2.95 27.80 -18.47
N VAL A 578 -3.76 26.76 -18.65
CA VAL A 578 -4.43 26.48 -19.96
C VAL A 578 -5.36 27.61 -20.36
N ILE A 579 -6.20 28.10 -19.45
CA ILE A 579 -7.12 29.20 -19.64
C ILE A 579 -6.36 30.49 -20.03
N ALA A 580 -5.17 30.68 -19.43
CA ALA A 580 -4.28 31.80 -19.75
C ALA A 580 -3.53 31.63 -21.09
N GLY A 581 -3.71 30.53 -21.81
CA GLY A 581 -3.07 30.23 -23.09
C GLY A 581 -1.74 29.48 -23.01
N GLY A 582 -1.41 28.93 -21.82
CA GLY A 582 -0.27 28.03 -21.62
C GLY A 582 -0.57 26.59 -22.02
N ASN A 583 0.42 25.71 -21.83
CA ASN A 583 0.28 24.26 -22.11
C ASN A 583 -0.28 23.45 -20.93
N GLY A 584 -0.58 24.09 -19.79
CA GLY A 584 -1.08 23.45 -18.59
C GLY A 584 0.03 22.92 -17.64
N TYR A 585 1.19 22.59 -18.15
CA TYR A 585 2.29 22.03 -17.36
C TYR A 585 2.97 23.09 -16.50
N ILE A 586 3.06 22.86 -15.20
CA ILE A 586 3.69 23.72 -14.20
C ILE A 586 4.72 22.93 -13.41
N PRO A 587 5.73 23.57 -12.77
CA PRO A 587 6.73 22.84 -11.99
C PRO A 587 6.12 22.20 -10.75
N VAL A 588 6.77 21.10 -10.31
CA VAL A 588 6.62 20.53 -8.98
C VAL A 588 7.84 20.96 -8.15
N SER A 589 7.63 21.60 -7.00
CA SER A 589 8.70 22.19 -6.20
C SER A 589 8.87 21.46 -4.86
N LEU A 590 10.11 21.31 -4.41
CA LEU A 590 10.49 20.77 -3.10
C LEU A 590 10.91 21.85 -2.10
N GLN A 591 10.70 23.14 -2.42
CA GLN A 591 11.00 24.28 -1.55
C GLN A 591 9.74 25.02 -1.12
N TYR A 592 9.81 25.77 0.00
CA TYR A 592 8.69 26.55 0.53
C TYR A 592 8.47 27.87 -0.19
N GLU A 593 9.56 28.56 -0.60
CA GLU A 593 9.46 29.80 -1.38
C GLU A 593 8.91 29.54 -2.78
N ASP A 594 8.36 30.58 -3.40
CA ASP A 594 7.91 30.53 -4.77
C ASP A 594 9.06 30.04 -5.68
N TYR A 595 8.77 29.08 -6.55
CA TYR A 595 9.77 28.48 -7.43
C TYR A 595 9.48 28.81 -8.88
N THR A 596 10.47 29.42 -9.57
CA THR A 596 10.46 29.58 -11.03
C THR A 596 11.44 28.59 -11.65
N ALA A 597 10.94 27.74 -12.55
CA ALA A 597 11.70 26.62 -13.12
C ALA A 597 12.68 27.04 -14.22
N VAL A 598 13.70 27.81 -13.84
CA VAL A 598 14.72 28.34 -14.81
C VAL A 598 15.68 27.25 -15.28
N TYR A 599 15.86 26.18 -14.50
CA TYR A 599 16.76 25.06 -14.82
C TYR A 599 16.05 23.88 -15.49
N ALA A 600 14.74 23.92 -15.61
CA ALA A 600 13.97 22.88 -16.31
C ALA A 600 14.40 22.75 -17.78
N ARG A 601 14.22 21.58 -18.36
CA ARG A 601 14.52 21.31 -19.77
C ARG A 601 13.69 22.20 -20.70
N ASP A 602 14.28 22.63 -21.80
CA ASP A 602 13.57 23.39 -22.87
C ASP A 602 12.53 22.51 -23.57
N GLU A 603 12.81 21.22 -23.69
CA GLU A 603 11.93 20.23 -24.29
C GLU A 603 11.71 19.07 -23.32
N SER A 604 10.46 18.59 -23.21
CA SER A 604 10.14 17.37 -22.46
C SER A 604 10.71 16.14 -23.14
N ILE A 605 11.04 15.09 -22.35
CA ILE A 605 11.54 13.81 -22.88
C ILE A 605 10.41 13.05 -23.56
N ALA A 606 9.24 13.04 -22.93
CA ALA A 606 8.05 12.40 -23.43
C ALA A 606 6.95 13.43 -23.72
N GLY A 607 6.00 13.07 -24.55
CA GLY A 607 4.88 13.98 -24.84
C GLY A 607 3.85 13.39 -25.77
N GLY A 608 2.79 14.17 -25.97
CA GLY A 608 1.63 13.80 -26.76
C GLY A 608 0.58 13.03 -25.95
N ASP A 609 -0.65 13.48 -26.10
CA ASP A 609 -1.86 12.83 -25.57
C ASP A 609 -2.99 13.14 -26.56
N PRO A 610 -3.96 12.22 -26.78
CA PRO A 610 -5.11 12.51 -27.65
C PRO A 610 -5.91 13.76 -27.25
N LEU A 611 -5.83 14.19 -26.00
CA LEU A 611 -6.46 15.39 -25.48
C LEU A 611 -5.62 16.67 -25.67
N GLU A 612 -4.38 16.56 -26.18
CA GLU A 612 -3.45 17.67 -26.41
C GLU A 612 -3.20 17.90 -27.89
N SER A 613 -3.00 19.18 -28.28
CA SER A 613 -2.62 19.57 -29.64
C SER A 613 -1.12 19.82 -29.84
N PHE A 614 -0.30 19.46 -28.85
CA PHE A 614 1.16 19.70 -28.78
C PHE A 614 1.88 18.48 -28.20
N PHE A 615 3.21 18.47 -28.34
CA PHE A 615 4.08 17.41 -27.79
C PHE A 615 4.99 17.92 -26.67
N ASN A 616 5.46 19.17 -26.74
CA ASN A 616 6.37 19.69 -25.73
C ASN A 616 5.62 20.07 -24.44
N ARG A 617 5.88 19.31 -23.36
CA ARG A 617 5.31 19.48 -22.02
C ARG A 617 6.23 20.27 -21.07
N SER A 618 7.21 20.99 -21.60
CA SER A 618 8.11 21.81 -20.80
C SER A 618 7.35 22.86 -20.00
N TYR A 619 7.78 23.02 -18.74
CA TYR A 619 7.32 24.06 -17.82
C TYR A 619 8.40 25.10 -17.53
N LYS A 620 9.48 25.12 -18.31
CA LYS A 620 10.59 26.06 -18.13
C LYS A 620 10.11 27.50 -18.06
N GLY A 621 10.62 28.22 -17.07
CA GLY A 621 10.30 29.64 -16.84
C GLY A 621 8.95 29.88 -16.14
N LYS A 622 8.12 28.86 -15.92
CA LYS A 622 6.88 28.99 -15.15
C LYS A 622 7.15 28.99 -13.66
N THR A 623 6.23 29.61 -12.90
CA THR A 623 6.34 29.77 -11.45
C THR A 623 5.21 29.02 -10.74
N VAL A 624 5.53 28.34 -9.64
CA VAL A 624 4.58 27.73 -8.73
C VAL A 624 4.75 28.29 -7.31
N LYS A 625 3.63 28.35 -6.58
CA LYS A 625 3.59 28.78 -5.17
C LYS A 625 3.26 27.59 -4.29
N THR A 626 3.97 27.47 -3.17
CA THR A 626 3.75 26.43 -2.19
C THR A 626 2.65 26.84 -1.21
N ALA A 627 1.62 26.02 -1.07
CA ALA A 627 0.45 26.37 -0.26
C ALA A 627 0.77 26.54 1.24
N ASN A 628 1.75 25.80 1.78
CA ASN A 628 2.19 25.89 3.17
C ASN A 628 3.52 26.64 3.35
N ARG A 629 3.78 27.66 2.55
CA ARG A 629 4.95 28.54 2.70
C ARG A 629 5.09 29.10 4.12
N ASP A 630 3.96 29.28 4.82
CA ASP A 630 3.88 29.74 6.19
C ASP A 630 4.62 28.84 7.19
N ASP A 631 4.87 27.56 6.86
CA ASP A 631 5.67 26.66 7.68
C ASP A 631 7.13 27.15 7.79
N MET A 632 7.74 27.54 6.68
CA MET A 632 9.06 28.16 6.66
C MET A 632 9.07 29.47 7.46
N VAL A 633 8.09 30.34 7.22
CA VAL A 633 7.97 31.61 7.94
C VAL A 633 7.83 31.39 9.45
N LEU A 634 7.10 30.35 9.87
CA LEU A 634 6.95 29.97 11.27
C LEU A 634 8.27 29.62 11.93
N VAL A 635 9.13 28.86 11.25
CA VAL A 635 10.48 28.52 11.74
C VAL A 635 11.33 29.77 11.87
N GLN A 636 11.40 30.61 10.83
CA GLN A 636 12.18 31.85 10.80
C GLN A 636 11.75 32.85 11.88
N GLU A 637 10.42 33.05 12.01
CA GLU A 637 9.88 33.93 13.06
C GLU A 637 10.12 33.39 14.47
N THR A 638 10.01 32.07 14.66
CA THR A 638 10.28 31.46 15.95
C THR A 638 11.74 31.67 16.34
N ARG A 639 12.72 31.45 15.41
CA ARG A 639 14.12 31.77 15.65
C ARG A 639 14.30 33.22 16.09
N ARG A 640 13.65 34.17 15.39
CA ARG A 640 13.73 35.60 15.74
C ARG A 640 13.18 35.91 17.14
N LYS A 641 12.06 35.31 17.50
CA LYS A 641 11.40 35.47 18.82
C LYS A 641 12.20 34.85 19.97
N MET A 642 12.83 33.70 19.71
CA MET A 642 13.63 32.96 20.69
C MET A 642 15.04 33.54 20.88
N GLY A 643 15.56 34.32 19.93
CA GLY A 643 16.92 34.86 19.99
C GLY A 643 17.96 33.75 20.06
N GLY A 644 18.80 33.74 21.09
CA GLY A 644 19.84 32.71 21.30
C GLY A 644 19.36 31.42 21.99
N LYS A 645 18.06 31.28 22.30
CA LYS A 645 17.52 30.07 22.92
C LYS A 645 17.30 28.97 21.86
N PRO A 646 17.39 27.69 22.23
CA PRO A 646 17.24 26.58 21.28
C PRO A 646 15.92 26.57 20.54
N VAL A 647 15.96 26.28 19.22
CA VAL A 647 14.80 26.01 18.36
C VAL A 647 14.95 24.61 17.78
N ILE A 648 14.02 23.73 18.12
CA ILE A 648 13.95 22.37 17.61
C ILE A 648 12.87 22.32 16.53
N VAL A 649 13.25 21.92 15.33
CA VAL A 649 12.30 21.72 14.23
C VAL A 649 11.95 20.23 14.12
N VAL A 650 10.66 19.94 14.09
CA VAL A 650 10.12 18.62 13.79
C VAL A 650 9.50 18.71 12.40
N LEU A 651 10.09 18.02 11.44
CA LEU A 651 9.71 18.04 10.04
C LEU A 651 9.09 16.70 9.65
N GLU A 652 7.79 16.67 9.36
CA GLU A 652 7.11 15.49 8.83
C GLU A 652 7.25 15.49 7.31
N VAL A 653 7.80 14.39 6.76
CA VAL A 653 8.04 14.24 5.33
C VAL A 653 7.53 12.92 4.77
N GLY A 654 7.09 12.96 3.51
CA GLY A 654 6.82 11.81 2.67
C GLY A 654 7.69 11.76 1.41
N LYS A 655 8.60 12.71 1.23
CA LYS A 655 9.49 12.85 0.06
C LYS A 655 10.69 13.77 0.39
N PRO A 656 11.70 13.89 -0.48
CA PRO A 656 12.79 14.87 -0.33
C PRO A 656 12.30 16.32 -0.20
N VAL A 657 13.09 17.14 0.47
CA VAL A 657 12.79 18.56 0.70
C VAL A 657 14.07 19.40 0.64
N VAL A 658 13.99 20.61 0.09
CA VAL A 658 15.08 21.59 0.12
C VAL A 658 15.14 22.22 1.52
N LEU A 659 16.21 21.91 2.27
CA LEU A 659 16.35 22.32 3.68
C LEU A 659 16.97 23.69 3.89
N SER A 660 17.62 24.28 2.88
CA SER A 660 18.32 25.57 3.00
C SER A 660 17.44 26.72 3.51
N GLU A 661 16.12 26.60 3.39
CA GLU A 661 15.17 27.63 3.82
C GLU A 661 14.82 27.57 5.30
N ILE A 662 15.04 26.44 5.97
CA ILE A 662 14.66 26.21 7.38
C ILE A 662 15.85 25.78 8.25
N GLU A 663 16.81 25.02 7.72
CA GLU A 663 17.93 24.47 8.49
C GLU A 663 18.76 25.55 9.25
N PRO A 664 19.10 26.73 8.66
CA PRO A 664 19.91 27.75 9.35
C PRO A 664 19.21 28.33 10.58
N TYR A 665 17.91 28.14 10.72
CA TYR A 665 17.10 28.69 11.81
C TYR A 665 16.83 27.67 12.93
N ALA A 666 17.31 26.43 12.79
CA ALA A 666 17.12 25.34 13.75
C ALA A 666 18.45 24.97 14.43
N ASP A 667 18.41 24.70 15.75
CA ASP A 667 19.54 24.10 16.49
C ASP A 667 19.50 22.58 16.47
N ALA A 668 18.30 22.01 16.32
CA ALA A 668 18.11 20.56 16.08
C ALA A 668 16.97 20.35 15.09
N ILE A 669 17.09 19.29 14.26
CA ILE A 669 16.07 18.88 13.30
C ILE A 669 15.83 17.38 13.45
N LEU A 670 14.57 17.04 13.72
CA LEU A 670 14.07 15.67 13.67
C LEU A 670 13.16 15.52 12.44
N VAL A 671 13.44 14.52 11.63
CA VAL A 671 12.58 14.15 10.48
C VAL A 671 11.74 12.95 10.86
N SER A 672 10.44 13.06 10.65
CA SER A 672 9.48 12.01 10.95
C SER A 672 8.73 11.54 9.70
N PHE A 673 8.34 10.26 9.70
CA PHE A 673 7.66 9.60 8.60
C PHE A 673 6.31 9.05 9.09
N GLU A 674 5.40 9.98 9.42
CA GLU A 674 4.06 9.63 9.92
C GLU A 674 4.11 8.81 11.22
N VAL A 675 4.65 9.38 12.28
CA VAL A 675 4.69 8.78 13.60
C VAL A 675 3.81 9.54 14.59
N GLN A 676 3.42 8.88 15.67
CA GLN A 676 2.69 9.52 16.76
C GLN A 676 3.55 10.59 17.43
N ASN A 677 2.96 11.75 17.71
CA ASN A 677 3.66 12.88 18.32
C ASN A 677 4.30 12.55 19.69
N GLN A 678 3.77 11.55 20.40
CA GLN A 678 4.37 11.08 21.66
C GLN A 678 5.77 10.50 21.41
N ALA A 679 5.99 9.75 20.32
CA ALA A 679 7.31 9.21 19.97
C ALA A 679 8.34 10.34 19.75
N ILE A 680 7.93 11.42 19.07
CA ILE A 680 8.76 12.62 18.90
C ILE A 680 9.15 13.21 20.27
N MET A 681 8.20 13.33 21.19
CA MET A 681 8.47 13.91 22.52
C MET A 681 9.40 13.02 23.35
N GLU A 682 9.33 11.71 23.21
CA GLU A 682 10.23 10.78 23.91
C GLU A 682 11.69 10.89 23.40
N LEU A 683 11.89 11.12 22.10
CA LEU A 683 13.19 11.43 21.52
C LEU A 683 13.71 12.80 22.00
N ILE A 684 12.92 13.86 21.89
CA ILE A 684 13.32 15.20 22.34
C ILE A 684 13.75 15.19 23.82
N SER A 685 13.01 14.46 24.67
CA SER A 685 13.29 14.37 26.12
C SER A 685 14.48 13.47 26.48
N GLY A 686 14.94 12.65 25.53
CA GLY A 686 16.03 11.69 25.74
C GLY A 686 15.61 10.41 26.46
N LYS A 687 14.33 10.07 26.44
CA LYS A 687 13.86 8.75 26.88
C LYS A 687 14.29 7.65 25.93
N HIS A 688 14.36 7.98 24.63
CA HIS A 688 14.89 7.11 23.60
C HIS A 688 15.96 7.86 22.80
N GLU A 689 16.93 7.13 22.30
CA GLU A 689 17.99 7.63 21.44
C GLU A 689 17.59 7.52 19.97
N PRO A 690 17.77 8.59 19.15
CA PRO A 690 17.60 8.50 17.71
C PRO A 690 18.54 7.45 17.11
N SER A 691 18.06 6.67 16.14
CA SER A 691 18.86 5.62 15.50
C SER A 691 18.54 5.44 14.01
N ALA A 692 17.61 6.22 13.48
CA ALA A 692 17.17 6.13 12.10
C ALA A 692 18.15 6.83 11.13
N LEU A 693 18.08 6.41 9.87
CA LEU A 693 18.89 6.90 8.77
C LEU A 693 17.99 7.38 7.63
N MET A 694 18.42 8.39 6.87
CA MET A 694 17.64 8.89 5.73
C MET A 694 17.57 7.84 4.61
N PRO A 695 16.37 7.43 4.20
CA PRO A 695 16.18 6.47 3.10
C PRO A 695 16.21 7.14 1.72
N MET A 696 16.64 8.40 1.65
CA MET A 696 16.69 9.24 0.46
C MET A 696 17.65 10.39 0.62
N GLN A 697 18.14 10.92 -0.50
CA GLN A 697 18.91 12.16 -0.55
C GLN A 697 18.03 13.38 -0.25
N LEU A 698 18.60 14.40 0.44
CA LEU A 698 17.96 15.70 0.59
C LEU A 698 18.69 16.72 -0.31
N PRO A 699 18.03 17.25 -1.36
CA PRO A 699 18.68 18.05 -2.37
C PRO A 699 19.16 19.39 -1.81
N LYS A 700 20.27 19.86 -2.34
CA LYS A 700 20.85 21.17 -2.03
C LYS A 700 19.90 22.32 -2.38
N ASP A 701 19.28 22.24 -3.55
CA ASP A 701 18.38 23.24 -4.12
C ASP A 701 17.55 22.63 -5.28
N MET A 702 16.63 23.40 -5.84
CA MET A 702 15.83 22.99 -6.98
C MET A 702 16.63 22.84 -8.29
N ARG A 703 17.84 23.38 -8.36
CA ARG A 703 18.68 23.20 -9.55
C ARG A 703 19.12 21.73 -9.68
N THR A 704 19.64 21.12 -8.60
CA THR A 704 20.05 19.71 -8.64
C THR A 704 18.87 18.79 -8.91
N VAL A 705 17.65 19.15 -8.42
CA VAL A 705 16.40 18.41 -8.69
C VAL A 705 16.03 18.44 -10.18
N GLU A 706 16.25 19.57 -10.88
CA GLU A 706 15.95 19.67 -12.31
C GLU A 706 17.04 19.05 -13.20
N GLU A 707 18.29 19.01 -12.73
CA GLU A 707 19.44 18.49 -13.46
C GLU A 707 19.64 16.97 -13.28
N GLN A 708 18.99 16.33 -12.29
CA GLN A 708 19.06 14.89 -12.04
C GLN A 708 18.38 14.09 -13.17
N PHE A 709 18.68 12.80 -13.25
CA PHE A 709 17.99 11.84 -14.14
C PHE A 709 16.86 11.14 -13.38
N GLU A 710 15.64 11.23 -13.87
CA GLU A 710 14.45 10.70 -13.19
C GLU A 710 14.52 9.21 -12.84
N ASP A 711 15.35 8.44 -13.54
CA ASP A 711 15.51 6.98 -13.37
C ASP A 711 16.75 6.57 -12.56
N VAL A 712 17.54 7.53 -12.07
CA VAL A 712 18.79 7.27 -11.36
C VAL A 712 18.67 7.66 -9.89
N ALA A 713 18.99 6.73 -9.00
CA ALA A 713 19.09 7.00 -7.57
C ALA A 713 20.45 7.67 -7.23
N HIS A 714 20.51 8.42 -6.14
CA HIS A 714 21.74 9.00 -5.57
C HIS A 714 22.54 9.91 -6.52
N ASP A 715 21.88 10.60 -7.45
CA ASP A 715 22.54 11.47 -8.43
C ASP A 715 22.36 12.97 -8.17
N MET A 716 21.70 13.35 -7.07
CA MET A 716 21.57 14.76 -6.69
C MET A 716 22.75 15.26 -5.85
N GLU A 717 23.09 16.55 -6.00
CA GLU A 717 23.94 17.24 -5.02
C GLU A 717 23.15 17.47 -3.73
N CYS A 718 23.61 16.87 -2.62
CA CYS A 718 22.94 16.95 -1.33
C CYS A 718 23.23 18.27 -0.60
N TYR A 719 22.30 18.71 0.24
CA TYR A 719 22.50 19.84 1.13
C TYR A 719 23.56 19.53 2.20
N THR A 720 24.46 20.48 2.44
CA THR A 720 25.45 20.40 3.50
C THR A 720 25.25 21.56 4.48
N ASP A 721 25.10 21.24 5.77
CA ASP A 721 24.91 22.23 6.83
C ASP A 721 26.21 22.97 7.23
N ALA A 722 26.08 23.96 8.13
CA ALA A 722 27.21 24.75 8.62
C ALA A 722 28.19 23.93 9.49
N ASP A 723 27.79 22.81 10.04
CA ASP A 723 28.60 21.89 10.83
C ASP A 723 29.39 20.90 9.93
N GLY A 724 29.12 20.92 8.60
CA GLY A 724 29.76 20.09 7.59
C GLY A 724 29.08 18.74 7.38
N ASN A 725 27.89 18.55 7.86
CA ASN A 725 27.09 17.32 7.63
C ASN A 725 26.38 17.41 6.28
N THR A 726 26.59 16.42 5.43
CA THR A 726 25.87 16.29 4.14
C THR A 726 24.69 15.35 4.31
N TYR A 727 23.49 15.81 4.01
CA TYR A 727 22.25 15.05 4.22
C TYR A 727 21.96 14.12 3.05
N ASP A 728 22.82 13.13 2.91
CA ASP A 728 22.77 12.11 1.88
C ASP A 728 21.94 10.89 2.32
N PHE A 729 21.71 9.95 1.41
CA PHE A 729 21.18 8.63 1.72
C PHE A 729 22.01 7.96 2.84
N ALA A 730 21.35 7.27 3.76
CA ALA A 730 21.92 6.65 4.94
C ALA A 730 22.55 7.62 5.97
N PHE A 731 22.30 8.93 5.86
CA PHE A 731 22.70 9.90 6.90
C PHE A 731 21.71 9.86 8.08
N GLY A 732 22.25 9.96 9.29
CA GLY A 732 21.51 10.11 10.53
C GLY A 732 22.46 10.33 11.70
N MET A 733 21.94 10.82 12.81
CA MET A 733 22.70 11.09 14.03
C MET A 733 22.08 10.39 15.24
N ASP A 734 22.92 9.97 16.17
CA ASP A 734 22.59 9.61 17.55
C ASP A 734 23.17 10.64 18.54
N TRP A 735 23.12 10.37 19.85
CA TRP A 735 23.69 11.29 20.84
C TRP A 735 25.21 11.42 20.78
N SER A 736 25.90 10.49 20.11
CA SER A 736 27.35 10.51 19.95
C SER A 736 27.79 11.34 18.72
N GLY A 737 26.92 11.49 17.74
CA GLY A 737 27.17 12.20 16.48
C GLY A 737 26.60 11.45 15.27
N VAL A 738 27.26 11.56 14.12
CA VAL A 738 26.83 10.86 12.89
C VAL A 738 26.96 9.35 13.05
N ILE A 739 25.93 8.61 12.67
CA ILE A 739 25.89 7.15 12.75
C ILE A 739 26.76 6.53 11.64
N HIS A 740 27.69 5.65 12.04
CA HIS A 740 28.58 4.90 11.16
C HIS A 740 28.59 3.42 11.58
N ASP A 741 27.50 2.72 11.34
CA ASP A 741 27.34 1.33 11.73
C ASP A 741 27.27 0.36 10.53
N GLU A 742 27.00 -0.92 10.80
CA GLU A 742 26.91 -1.95 9.76
C GLU A 742 25.77 -1.69 8.76
N ARG A 743 24.70 -1.02 9.18
CA ARG A 743 23.55 -0.68 8.31
C ARG A 743 24.00 0.30 7.23
N VAL A 744 24.70 1.39 7.63
CA VAL A 744 25.29 2.35 6.69
C VAL A 744 26.22 1.63 5.72
N SER A 745 27.17 0.83 6.27
CA SER A 745 28.17 0.13 5.45
C SER A 745 27.56 -0.88 4.47
N LYS A 746 26.40 -1.45 4.79
CA LYS A 746 25.72 -2.42 3.94
C LYS A 746 25.16 -1.81 2.66
N TYR A 747 24.60 -0.61 2.73
CA TYR A 747 23.84 -0.02 1.62
C TYR A 747 24.57 1.13 0.90
N THR A 748 25.67 1.67 1.45
CA THR A 748 26.46 2.76 0.81
C THR A 748 27.67 2.28 0.00
N ARG A 749 27.85 0.98 -0.21
CA ARG A 749 28.98 0.39 -0.96
C ARG A 749 28.71 0.26 -2.45
#